data_6a3b3ab873ce9e76f06f71c2528efc92
#
_entry.id   6a3b3ab873ce9e76f06f71c2528efc92
#
_cell.length_a   1.000
_cell.length_b   1.000
_cell.length_c   1.000
_cell.angle_alpha   90.00
_cell.angle_beta   90.00
_cell.angle_gamma   90.00
#
_symmetry.space_group_name_H-M   'P 1'
#
loop_
_entity.id
_entity.type
_entity.pdbx_description
1 polymer ?
#
loop_
_entity_poly.entity_id
_entity_poly.type
_entity_poly.pdbx_seq_one_letter_code
_entity_poly.pdbx_strand_id
1 'polypeptide(L)'
;MQGLLSKGWIRWMAAATGVLLLIPLSIRVAWPRGEKEIRNPAVVPLSMEEEGGGPRSPFWPSAAKTTTGGLIESSYFLDSKRCGECHEEIYRQWESSMHRWSSFNNRFYARSIEHMQEISGTERSKWCAGCHDHAMLFSGMFERPVAEQMDKPEAHAGLGCVSCHSIVHVDSTAGNGALTLEYPKLHAVAGSRQPALRTAHDLFVKVEPAPHARTFMKPFMKTPEFCSACHKVHLDEPVNHYRWLRGFNEYDNWQASGVSGQGARSFYYPEKPMGCSDCHMPLFPSRDPAARNGMAHDHRFAAANTAVPAVNGDHQQLAAVKGFLQSGFITVDIFAASPADASHGAEMVRRGAAEPQLMTTFAVGEEAERGGGAFLLREISKIAAPLDELQPQLEPGATVRLDVVVRTRKIGHFFPGGTVDAFDVWLELEGRDATGRTFFHSGRVEEDGSVDPGAHFYRSYMLDGEGNPINKRNAWQARSVLYVRLIPPGAADTVHYRVTIPRGARGPLTFQARLNYRKFSKYYTEFSYALKPKADQRAALVSLHSDSREYEPAPGARVPEIPIVTLARGEVSLPVAPRGSKTNWRYSAARSSWERWNDWGIGSLLQGDLKAAEFGFLRVTEARPDYADGWLNVARALIQEGEIERAKLYVEKAMKLDVSLGRVWFFKAMAEKADGDYEAALESLRRVERLYPRDRVVQNQIGRILFLKRDFAGAVAALRRVLEVDTEDVQAHYNLMLAYRGLGDVENARRHERLFRRFKADESAQALTAKARMLSAEDNNERQQIHEHVSAPLEGGGR
;
A
#
# COMPACT_ATOMS: atom_id res chain seq x y z
N MET A 1 36.76 -75.29 6.59
CA MET A 1 35.75 -74.36 7.11
C MET A 1 35.99 -72.98 6.65
N GLN A 2 35.96 -72.71 5.34
CA GLN A 2 36.11 -71.40 4.75
C GLN A 2 35.21 -71.28 3.51
N GLY A 3 33.95 -71.08 3.64
CA GLY A 3 33.08 -71.00 2.47
C GLY A 3 31.62 -70.66 2.72
N LEU A 4 31.19 -70.60 3.98
CA LEU A 4 29.79 -70.36 4.32
C LEU A 4 29.44 -69.00 4.96
N LEU A 5 30.44 -68.24 5.32
CA LEU A 5 30.22 -66.83 5.89
C LEU A 5 30.07 -65.76 4.85
N SER A 6 30.50 -66.02 3.58
CA SER A 6 30.51 -64.93 2.55
C SER A 6 29.13 -64.70 1.87
N LYS A 7 28.28 -65.69 1.76
CA LYS A 7 26.98 -65.57 1.06
C LYS A 7 25.89 -64.93 1.92
N GLY A 8 25.94 -65.10 3.24
CA GLY A 8 25.01 -64.47 4.17
C GLY A 8 25.22 -62.95 4.24
N TRP A 9 26.48 -62.52 4.36
CA TRP A 9 26.84 -61.10 4.46
C TRP A 9 26.52 -60.35 3.17
N ILE A 10 26.78 -60.92 2.00
CA ILE A 10 26.45 -60.29 0.71
C ILE A 10 24.93 -60.15 0.54
N ARG A 11 24.14 -61.10 1.00
CA ARG A 11 22.65 -61.03 1.01
C ARG A 11 22.15 -59.96 1.97
N TRP A 12 22.73 -59.83 3.15
CA TRP A 12 22.38 -58.77 4.10
C TRP A 12 22.80 -57.41 3.62
N MET A 13 23.99 -57.26 3.01
CA MET A 13 24.42 -56.00 2.40
C MET A 13 23.56 -55.65 1.18
N ALA A 14 23.22 -56.61 0.32
CA ALA A 14 22.33 -56.33 -0.82
C ALA A 14 20.88 -55.96 -0.36
N ALA A 15 20.37 -56.58 0.68
CA ALA A 15 19.08 -56.23 1.29
C ALA A 15 19.12 -54.84 1.96
N ALA A 16 20.18 -54.54 2.71
CA ALA A 16 20.36 -53.23 3.33
C ALA A 16 20.56 -52.13 2.28
N THR A 17 21.31 -52.42 1.21
CA THR A 17 21.47 -51.48 0.08
C THR A 17 20.16 -51.31 -0.69
N GLY A 18 19.39 -52.37 -0.91
CA GLY A 18 18.06 -52.30 -1.51
C GLY A 18 17.06 -51.51 -0.68
N VAL A 19 17.04 -51.69 0.65
CA VAL A 19 16.23 -50.86 1.57
C VAL A 19 16.66 -49.43 1.58
N LEU A 20 17.98 -49.14 1.62
CA LEU A 20 18.52 -47.77 1.56
C LEU A 20 18.26 -47.06 0.23
N LEU A 21 18.14 -47.80 -0.89
CA LEU A 21 17.77 -47.26 -2.20
C LEU A 21 16.27 -47.10 -2.39
N LEU A 22 15.44 -47.93 -1.77
CA LEU A 22 13.98 -47.88 -1.85
C LEU A 22 13.39 -46.76 -0.97
N ILE A 23 14.04 -46.41 0.15
CA ILE A 23 13.57 -45.33 1.02
C ILE A 23 13.57 -43.97 0.28
N PRO A 24 14.64 -43.51 -0.41
CA PRO A 24 14.58 -42.29 -1.17
C PRO A 24 13.56 -42.30 -2.32
N LEU A 25 13.38 -43.48 -2.95
CA LEU A 25 12.43 -43.62 -4.06
C LEU A 25 10.97 -43.55 -3.57
N SER A 26 10.65 -44.21 -2.44
CA SER A 26 9.32 -44.14 -1.83
C SER A 26 8.99 -42.75 -1.27
N ILE A 27 9.99 -42.03 -0.73
CA ILE A 27 9.84 -40.63 -0.29
C ILE A 27 9.59 -39.71 -1.51
N ARG A 28 10.28 -39.89 -2.63
CA ARG A 28 10.03 -39.14 -3.86
C ARG A 28 8.61 -39.33 -4.41
N VAL A 29 8.04 -40.53 -4.31
CA VAL A 29 6.69 -40.86 -4.83
C VAL A 29 5.59 -40.39 -3.88
N ALA A 30 5.84 -40.48 -2.57
CA ALA A 30 4.83 -40.21 -1.54
C ALA A 30 4.71 -38.76 -1.10
N TRP A 31 5.65 -37.88 -1.53
CA TRP A 31 5.63 -36.46 -1.10
C TRP A 31 4.69 -35.66 -1.98
N PRO A 32 3.62 -35.06 -1.42
CA PRO A 32 2.67 -34.28 -2.21
C PRO A 32 3.39 -33.06 -2.82
N ARG A 33 3.08 -32.79 -4.08
CA ARG A 33 3.48 -31.52 -4.72
C ARG A 33 2.65 -30.41 -4.08
N GLY A 34 3.29 -29.39 -3.50
CA GLY A 34 2.61 -28.23 -2.95
C GLY A 34 1.75 -27.53 -4.00
N GLU A 35 0.74 -26.81 -3.54
CA GLU A 35 -0.10 -25.97 -4.40
C GLU A 35 0.74 -25.00 -5.22
N LYS A 36 0.33 -24.78 -6.47
CA LYS A 36 1.03 -23.88 -7.38
C LYS A 36 0.50 -22.45 -7.32
N GLU A 37 -0.79 -22.33 -7.04
CA GLU A 37 -1.55 -21.07 -7.09
C GLU A 37 -2.41 -20.95 -5.85
N ILE A 38 -2.54 -19.72 -5.36
CA ILE A 38 -3.50 -19.33 -4.33
C ILE A 38 -4.76 -18.86 -5.05
N ARG A 39 -5.92 -19.36 -4.63
CA ARG A 39 -7.22 -19.02 -5.20
C ARG A 39 -8.18 -18.55 -4.11
N ASN A 40 -8.93 -17.51 -4.43
CA ASN A 40 -9.99 -17.05 -3.56
C ASN A 40 -11.14 -18.09 -3.47
N PRO A 41 -11.82 -18.19 -2.33
CA PRO A 41 -12.93 -19.12 -2.15
C PRO A 41 -14.09 -18.75 -3.08
N ALA A 42 -14.74 -19.76 -3.66
CA ALA A 42 -15.92 -19.56 -4.51
C ALA A 42 -17.11 -18.96 -3.74
N VAL A 43 -17.14 -19.16 -2.44
CA VAL A 43 -18.16 -18.63 -1.51
C VAL A 43 -17.49 -17.67 -0.55
N VAL A 44 -17.76 -16.35 -0.75
CA VAL A 44 -17.21 -15.29 0.08
C VAL A 44 -17.80 -15.37 1.49
N PRO A 45 -16.99 -15.31 2.58
CA PRO A 45 -17.49 -15.26 3.95
C PRO A 45 -18.43 -14.09 4.20
N LEU A 46 -19.48 -14.30 4.98
CA LEU A 46 -20.46 -13.26 5.35
C LEU A 46 -20.02 -12.44 6.57
N SER A 47 -19.12 -12.97 7.37
CA SER A 47 -18.59 -12.32 8.56
C SER A 47 -17.19 -12.86 8.86
N MET A 48 -16.47 -12.24 9.80
CA MET A 48 -15.16 -12.72 10.27
C MET A 48 -15.27 -14.10 10.96
N GLU A 49 -16.42 -14.46 11.53
CA GLU A 49 -16.65 -15.77 12.14
C GLU A 49 -16.61 -16.92 11.12
N GLU A 50 -16.83 -16.64 9.83
CA GLU A 50 -16.71 -17.61 8.75
C GLU A 50 -15.28 -17.67 8.17
N GLU A 51 -14.36 -16.84 8.63
CA GLU A 51 -12.97 -16.79 8.16
C GLU A 51 -12.06 -17.70 9.03
N GLY A 52 -10.97 -18.19 8.44
CA GLY A 52 -10.00 -19.01 9.14
C GLY A 52 -10.61 -20.25 9.79
N GLY A 53 -10.32 -20.43 11.08
CA GLY A 53 -10.90 -21.52 11.90
C GLY A 53 -12.17 -21.09 12.65
N GLY A 54 -12.60 -19.83 12.52
CA GLY A 54 -13.75 -19.26 13.23
C GLY A 54 -13.58 -19.19 14.75
N PRO A 55 -14.66 -18.88 15.51
CA PRO A 55 -14.61 -18.64 16.96
C PRO A 55 -14.13 -19.83 17.82
N ARG A 56 -14.12 -21.04 17.27
CA ARG A 56 -13.60 -22.23 17.96
C ARG A 56 -12.11 -22.45 17.78
N SER A 57 -11.47 -21.67 16.93
CA SER A 57 -10.02 -21.73 16.72
C SER A 57 -9.28 -21.12 17.91
N PRO A 58 -8.19 -21.71 18.41
CA PRO A 58 -7.36 -21.09 19.44
C PRO A 58 -6.69 -19.79 18.94
N PHE A 59 -6.70 -19.56 17.64
CA PHE A 59 -6.08 -18.39 17.00
C PHE A 59 -7.06 -17.25 16.73
N TRP A 60 -8.35 -17.48 16.98
CA TRP A 60 -9.42 -16.48 16.78
C TRP A 60 -9.13 -15.16 17.55
N PRO A 61 -9.36 -13.95 16.98
CA PRO A 61 -9.98 -13.66 15.68
C PRO A 61 -9.00 -13.52 14.51
N SER A 62 -7.75 -14.01 14.62
CA SER A 62 -6.89 -14.17 13.45
C SER A 62 -7.45 -15.24 12.51
N ALA A 63 -7.30 -15.06 11.21
CA ALA A 63 -7.66 -16.08 10.22
C ALA A 63 -6.63 -17.21 10.09
N ALA A 64 -5.54 -17.17 10.87
CA ALA A 64 -4.48 -18.16 10.86
C ALA A 64 -4.96 -19.54 11.37
N LYS A 65 -4.39 -20.58 10.80
CA LYS A 65 -4.70 -22.00 11.13
C LYS A 65 -3.44 -22.85 11.18
N THR A 66 -3.60 -24.03 11.74
CA THR A 66 -2.63 -25.14 11.62
C THR A 66 -3.29 -26.33 10.93
N THR A 67 -2.52 -27.20 10.31
CA THR A 67 -3.03 -28.42 9.65
C THR A 67 -3.76 -29.36 10.61
N THR A 68 -3.46 -29.28 11.91
CA THR A 68 -4.09 -30.09 12.96
C THR A 68 -5.24 -29.39 13.67
N GLY A 69 -5.42 -28.08 13.45
CA GLY A 69 -6.33 -27.21 14.21
C GLY A 69 -5.87 -26.91 15.65
N GLY A 70 -4.74 -27.49 16.07
CA GLY A 70 -4.17 -27.34 17.42
C GLY A 70 -2.92 -26.46 17.46
N LEU A 71 -2.36 -26.33 18.67
CA LEU A 71 -1.15 -25.55 18.92
C LEU A 71 0.10 -26.24 18.37
N ILE A 72 1.14 -25.45 18.14
CA ILE A 72 2.50 -25.89 17.77
C ILE A 72 3.44 -25.51 18.92
N GLU A 73 4.39 -26.40 19.23
CA GLU A 73 5.39 -26.14 20.26
C GLU A 73 6.21 -24.89 19.96
N SER A 74 6.37 -23.98 20.94
CA SER A 74 7.03 -22.69 20.76
C SER A 74 8.49 -22.79 20.32
N SER A 75 9.18 -23.85 20.78
CA SER A 75 10.57 -24.16 20.40
C SER A 75 10.79 -24.21 18.89
N TYR A 76 9.76 -24.62 18.13
CA TYR A 76 9.80 -24.65 16.67
C TYR A 76 10.06 -23.26 16.07
N PHE A 77 9.43 -22.23 16.58
CA PHE A 77 9.53 -20.85 16.07
C PHE A 77 10.82 -20.15 16.48
N LEU A 78 11.51 -20.66 17.50
CA LEU A 78 12.77 -20.09 17.99
C LEU A 78 14.01 -20.58 17.22
N ASP A 79 13.85 -21.54 16.30
CA ASP A 79 14.94 -22.33 15.70
C ASP A 79 15.53 -21.72 14.41
N SER A 80 15.29 -20.42 14.14
CA SER A 80 15.81 -19.77 12.92
C SER A 80 17.35 -19.83 12.82
N LYS A 81 18.05 -19.82 13.96
CA LYS A 81 19.51 -19.96 13.98
C LYS A 81 19.97 -21.30 13.40
N ARG A 82 19.16 -22.35 13.57
CA ARG A 82 19.41 -23.68 13.01
C ARG A 82 19.42 -23.65 11.49
N CYS A 83 18.51 -22.86 10.87
CA CYS A 83 18.51 -22.65 9.43
C CYS A 83 19.79 -21.93 9.00
N GLY A 84 20.24 -20.94 9.79
CA GLY A 84 21.46 -20.18 9.55
C GLY A 84 22.76 -20.99 9.57
N GLU A 85 22.79 -22.21 10.16
CA GLU A 85 23.95 -23.08 10.09
C GLU A 85 24.28 -23.54 8.64
N CYS A 86 23.29 -23.54 7.74
CA CYS A 86 23.46 -23.88 6.33
C CYS A 86 23.18 -22.68 5.41
N HIS A 87 22.26 -21.79 5.79
CA HIS A 87 21.79 -20.61 5.04
C HIS A 87 22.29 -19.32 5.70
N GLU A 88 23.62 -19.24 5.93
CA GLU A 88 24.23 -18.19 6.74
C GLU A 88 24.00 -16.79 6.18
N GLU A 89 24.15 -16.60 4.86
CA GLU A 89 23.99 -15.31 4.21
C GLU A 89 22.55 -14.82 4.26
N ILE A 90 21.59 -15.71 3.98
CA ILE A 90 20.15 -15.44 4.06
C ILE A 90 19.73 -15.16 5.51
N TYR A 91 20.26 -15.93 6.47
CA TYR A 91 19.99 -15.73 7.89
C TYR A 91 20.43 -14.34 8.37
N ARG A 92 21.65 -13.89 8.02
CA ARG A 92 22.16 -12.55 8.37
C ARG A 92 21.29 -11.43 7.78
N GLN A 93 20.80 -11.60 6.56
CA GLN A 93 19.89 -10.63 5.94
C GLN A 93 18.55 -10.58 6.69
N TRP A 94 17.96 -11.75 6.98
CA TRP A 94 16.71 -11.84 7.74
C TRP A 94 16.86 -11.28 9.16
N GLU A 95 17.97 -11.53 9.86
CA GLU A 95 18.20 -11.09 11.24
C GLU A 95 18.13 -9.57 11.40
N SER A 96 18.48 -8.80 10.36
CA SER A 96 18.34 -7.34 10.28
C SER A 96 16.97 -6.89 9.78
N SER A 97 16.14 -7.77 9.23
CA SER A 97 14.89 -7.42 8.56
C SER A 97 13.77 -7.05 9.52
N MET A 98 12.75 -6.33 9.00
CA MET A 98 11.55 -6.02 9.77
C MET A 98 10.69 -7.25 10.10
N HIS A 99 10.83 -8.37 9.39
CA HIS A 99 10.18 -9.61 9.76
C HIS A 99 10.76 -10.18 11.05
N ARG A 100 12.09 -10.09 11.25
CA ARG A 100 12.73 -10.44 12.54
C ARG A 100 12.26 -9.53 13.67
N TRP A 101 12.02 -8.24 13.36
CA TRP A 101 11.61 -7.21 14.31
C TRP A 101 10.10 -6.94 14.26
N SER A 102 9.27 -7.95 13.99
CA SER A 102 7.82 -7.78 13.87
C SER A 102 7.06 -7.93 15.18
N SER A 103 7.67 -8.52 16.22
CA SER A 103 7.06 -8.87 17.49
C SER A 103 7.38 -7.86 18.60
N PHE A 104 7.36 -8.28 19.86
CA PHE A 104 7.59 -7.42 21.04
C PHE A 104 9.05 -7.02 21.24
N ASN A 105 9.96 -7.50 20.42
CA ASN A 105 11.30 -6.95 20.23
C ASN A 105 11.31 -5.57 19.55
N ASN A 106 10.15 -5.12 19.06
CA ASN A 106 9.90 -3.79 18.49
C ASN A 106 9.02 -3.00 19.46
N ARG A 107 9.59 -2.01 20.15
CA ARG A 107 8.88 -1.24 21.18
C ARG A 107 7.64 -0.51 20.65
N PHE A 108 7.65 -0.06 19.40
CA PHE A 108 6.48 0.56 18.78
C PHE A 108 5.30 -0.42 18.68
N TYR A 109 5.56 -1.64 18.25
CA TYR A 109 4.54 -2.67 18.19
C TYR A 109 4.11 -3.12 19.58
N ALA A 110 5.06 -3.39 20.47
CA ALA A 110 4.80 -3.82 21.84
C ALA A 110 3.83 -2.86 22.55
N ARG A 111 4.12 -1.54 22.50
CA ARG A 111 3.28 -0.54 23.17
C ARG A 111 1.85 -0.47 22.58
N SER A 112 1.71 -0.68 21.28
CA SER A 112 0.38 -0.71 20.65
C SER A 112 -0.44 -1.93 21.07
N ILE A 113 0.19 -3.10 21.21
CA ILE A 113 -0.50 -4.30 21.69
C ILE A 113 -0.79 -4.23 23.20
N GLU A 114 0.13 -3.74 24.02
CA GLU A 114 -0.13 -3.45 25.43
C GLU A 114 -1.37 -2.56 25.57
N HIS A 115 -1.42 -1.47 24.79
CA HIS A 115 -2.55 -0.54 24.76
C HIS A 115 -3.86 -1.21 24.30
N MET A 116 -3.82 -2.04 23.27
CA MET A 116 -4.98 -2.80 22.83
C MET A 116 -5.48 -3.75 23.91
N GLN A 117 -4.56 -4.48 24.57
CA GLN A 117 -4.92 -5.43 25.63
C GLN A 117 -5.46 -4.74 26.88
N GLU A 118 -4.95 -3.57 27.23
CA GLU A 118 -5.50 -2.73 28.32
C GLU A 118 -7.00 -2.40 28.08
N ILE A 119 -7.39 -2.14 26.84
CA ILE A 119 -8.72 -1.67 26.48
C ILE A 119 -9.68 -2.80 26.15
N SER A 120 -9.20 -3.79 25.39
CA SER A 120 -10.05 -4.78 24.74
C SER A 120 -9.80 -6.22 25.13
N GLY A 121 -8.82 -6.46 26.02
CA GLY A 121 -8.42 -7.79 26.45
C GLY A 121 -7.49 -8.49 25.45
N THR A 122 -7.00 -9.66 25.85
CA THR A 122 -5.99 -10.41 25.09
C THR A 122 -6.53 -11.01 23.81
N GLU A 123 -7.76 -11.52 23.81
CA GLU A 123 -8.34 -12.26 22.70
C GLU A 123 -8.31 -11.48 21.38
N ARG A 124 -8.76 -10.21 21.40
CA ARG A 124 -8.81 -9.38 20.19
C ARG A 124 -7.43 -9.08 19.62
N SER A 125 -6.40 -9.00 20.45
CA SER A 125 -5.03 -8.76 20.02
C SER A 125 -4.42 -9.91 19.22
N LYS A 126 -5.01 -11.11 19.26
CA LYS A 126 -4.63 -12.24 18.40
C LYS A 126 -4.82 -11.91 16.91
N TRP A 127 -5.70 -10.95 16.57
CA TRP A 127 -5.84 -10.45 15.22
C TRP A 127 -4.51 -9.89 14.67
N CYS A 128 -3.76 -9.14 15.46
CA CYS A 128 -2.43 -8.64 15.09
C CYS A 128 -1.41 -9.79 14.99
N ALA A 129 -1.49 -10.73 15.93
CA ALA A 129 -0.52 -11.80 16.10
C ALA A 129 -0.43 -12.76 14.90
N GLY A 130 -1.51 -12.92 14.14
CA GLY A 130 -1.53 -13.75 12.92
C GLY A 130 -0.54 -13.32 11.84
N CYS A 131 -0.07 -12.04 11.89
CA CYS A 131 0.92 -11.50 10.97
C CYS A 131 2.22 -11.06 11.68
N HIS A 132 2.26 -11.06 13.02
CA HIS A 132 3.38 -10.49 13.77
C HIS A 132 4.05 -11.47 14.74
N ASP A 133 3.30 -12.36 15.42
CA ASP A 133 3.76 -13.07 16.61
C ASP A 133 3.48 -14.57 16.54
N HIS A 134 3.94 -15.23 15.47
CA HIS A 134 3.68 -16.65 15.27
C HIS A 134 4.14 -17.53 16.44
N ALA A 135 5.30 -17.21 17.06
CA ALA A 135 5.79 -17.98 18.21
C ALA A 135 4.82 -17.95 19.38
N MET A 136 4.25 -16.79 19.71
CA MET A 136 3.31 -16.67 20.82
C MET A 136 1.90 -17.10 20.45
N LEU A 137 1.43 -16.77 19.22
CA LEU A 137 0.08 -17.13 18.79
C LEU A 137 -0.11 -18.64 18.69
N PHE A 138 0.76 -19.30 17.91
CA PHE A 138 0.60 -20.72 17.63
C PHE A 138 0.96 -21.63 18.80
N SER A 139 1.65 -21.10 19.83
CA SER A 139 1.89 -21.84 21.07
C SER A 139 0.85 -21.57 22.19
N GLY A 140 -0.14 -20.73 21.93
CA GLY A 140 -1.20 -20.39 22.89
C GLY A 140 -0.78 -19.37 23.96
N MET A 141 0.36 -18.71 23.83
CA MET A 141 0.84 -17.73 24.82
C MET A 141 0.05 -16.43 24.80
N PHE A 142 -0.68 -16.14 23.71
CA PHE A 142 -1.55 -14.96 23.62
C PHE A 142 -2.83 -15.03 24.49
N GLU A 143 -3.05 -16.11 25.20
CA GLU A 143 -4.13 -16.21 26.21
C GLU A 143 -3.86 -15.35 27.45
N ARG A 144 -2.63 -14.93 27.68
CA ARG A 144 -2.22 -14.06 28.79
C ARG A 144 -1.70 -12.71 28.29
N PRO A 145 -1.79 -11.63 29.11
CA PRO A 145 -1.24 -10.34 28.74
C PRO A 145 0.23 -10.42 28.32
N VAL A 146 0.58 -9.76 27.23
CA VAL A 146 1.97 -9.76 26.74
C VAL A 146 2.93 -9.08 27.70
N ALA A 147 2.47 -8.07 28.45
CA ALA A 147 3.27 -7.39 29.46
C ALA A 147 3.82 -8.34 30.54
N GLU A 148 3.13 -9.45 30.81
CA GLU A 148 3.56 -10.47 31.78
C GLU A 148 4.58 -11.46 31.22
N GLN A 149 4.87 -11.37 29.92
CA GLN A 149 5.65 -12.37 29.17
C GLN A 149 6.84 -11.77 28.43
N MET A 150 7.17 -10.51 28.71
CA MET A 150 8.27 -9.80 28.04
C MET A 150 9.66 -10.38 28.31
N ASP A 151 9.79 -11.26 29.32
CA ASP A 151 11.02 -12.00 29.62
C ASP A 151 11.17 -13.30 28.78
N LYS A 152 10.14 -13.70 28.04
CA LYS A 152 10.12 -14.94 27.28
C LYS A 152 10.78 -14.76 25.91
N PRO A 153 11.57 -15.74 25.42
CA PRO A 153 12.19 -15.66 24.10
C PRO A 153 11.16 -15.60 22.96
N GLU A 154 9.97 -16.21 23.14
CA GLU A 154 8.87 -16.19 22.19
C GLU A 154 8.37 -14.77 21.92
N ALA A 155 8.35 -13.91 22.95
CA ALA A 155 7.98 -12.50 22.79
C ALA A 155 8.93 -11.72 21.88
N HIS A 156 10.13 -12.24 21.66
CA HIS A 156 11.17 -11.61 20.87
C HIS A 156 11.52 -12.36 19.58
N ALA A 157 10.74 -13.37 19.20
CA ALA A 157 11.04 -14.22 18.06
C ALA A 157 10.83 -13.52 16.70
N GLY A 158 9.84 -12.64 16.59
CA GLY A 158 9.40 -12.08 15.30
C GLY A 158 8.85 -13.16 14.37
N LEU A 159 8.84 -12.89 13.07
CA LEU A 159 8.55 -13.87 12.03
C LEU A 159 9.86 -14.55 11.62
N GLY A 160 10.09 -15.73 12.16
CA GLY A 160 11.25 -16.57 11.85
C GLY A 160 11.18 -17.23 10.49
N CYS A 161 12.24 -17.97 10.11
CA CYS A 161 12.30 -18.68 8.85
C CYS A 161 11.07 -19.62 8.68
N VAL A 162 10.75 -20.40 9.73
CA VAL A 162 9.61 -21.33 9.71
C VAL A 162 8.25 -20.64 9.68
N SER A 163 8.15 -19.38 10.12
CA SER A 163 6.90 -18.62 10.07
C SER A 163 6.38 -18.45 8.64
N CYS A 164 7.30 -18.31 7.66
CA CYS A 164 6.96 -18.25 6.24
C CYS A 164 7.08 -19.62 5.57
N HIS A 165 8.22 -20.33 5.78
CA HIS A 165 8.55 -21.52 5.04
C HIS A 165 7.73 -22.77 5.45
N SER A 166 6.99 -22.72 6.58
CA SER A 166 6.07 -23.78 6.99
C SER A 166 4.62 -23.53 6.60
N ILE A 167 4.32 -22.42 5.90
CA ILE A 167 3.00 -22.19 5.33
C ILE A 167 2.78 -23.22 4.21
N VAL A 168 1.68 -23.98 4.31
CA VAL A 168 1.31 -25.01 3.35
C VAL A 168 0.10 -24.65 2.52
N HIS A 169 -0.68 -23.64 2.96
CA HIS A 169 -1.86 -23.14 2.28
C HIS A 169 -2.11 -21.68 2.65
N VAL A 170 -2.65 -20.90 1.71
CA VAL A 170 -3.20 -19.56 1.93
C VAL A 170 -4.64 -19.60 1.46
N ASP A 171 -5.58 -19.29 2.35
CA ASP A 171 -7.02 -19.50 2.11
C ASP A 171 -7.58 -18.53 1.07
N SER A 172 -7.06 -17.30 1.05
CA SER A 172 -7.54 -16.25 0.15
C SER A 172 -6.56 -15.06 0.12
N THR A 173 -6.80 -14.15 -0.83
CA THR A 173 -6.11 -12.85 -0.87
C THR A 173 -6.76 -11.81 0.04
N ALA A 174 -7.70 -12.17 0.92
CA ALA A 174 -8.38 -11.24 1.82
C ALA A 174 -7.46 -10.70 2.94
N GLY A 175 -6.37 -11.39 3.26
CA GLY A 175 -5.41 -10.99 4.28
C GLY A 175 -5.72 -11.53 5.68
N ASN A 176 -5.46 -10.75 6.73
CA ASN A 176 -5.71 -11.09 8.14
C ASN A 176 -5.00 -12.36 8.64
N GLY A 177 -3.85 -12.71 8.04
CA GLY A 177 -3.16 -13.93 8.38
C GLY A 177 -3.88 -15.19 7.89
N ALA A 178 -4.64 -15.14 6.78
CA ALA A 178 -5.40 -16.26 6.22
C ALA A 178 -4.47 -17.36 5.67
N LEU A 179 -3.71 -17.98 6.54
CA LEU A 179 -2.69 -18.98 6.23
C LEU A 179 -2.82 -20.21 7.11
N THR A 180 -2.32 -21.34 6.61
CA THR A 180 -2.24 -22.61 7.34
C THR A 180 -0.78 -23.00 7.50
N LEU A 181 -0.34 -23.13 8.77
CA LEU A 181 0.99 -23.65 9.12
C LEU A 181 0.97 -25.15 9.33
N GLU A 182 2.06 -25.80 8.93
CA GLU A 182 2.32 -27.21 9.23
C GLU A 182 3.61 -27.34 10.04
N TYR A 183 3.55 -28.14 11.12
CA TYR A 183 4.76 -28.60 11.79
C TYR A 183 5.29 -29.83 11.06
N PRO A 184 6.37 -29.75 10.26
CA PRO A 184 6.84 -30.86 9.46
C PRO A 184 7.44 -31.95 10.36
N LYS A 185 7.03 -33.22 10.15
CA LYS A 185 7.54 -34.38 10.90
C LYS A 185 9.07 -34.51 10.84
N LEU A 186 9.67 -34.16 9.69
CA LEU A 186 11.12 -34.18 9.51
C LEU A 186 11.83 -33.17 10.44
N HIS A 187 11.20 -32.03 10.75
CA HIS A 187 11.78 -31.04 11.65
C HIS A 187 11.94 -31.56 13.08
N ALA A 188 11.07 -32.47 13.54
CA ALA A 188 11.21 -33.09 14.87
C ALA A 188 12.57 -33.79 15.04
N VAL A 189 13.14 -34.31 13.94
CA VAL A 189 14.49 -34.90 13.93
C VAL A 189 15.57 -33.82 13.93
N ALA A 190 15.36 -32.74 13.16
CA ALA A 190 16.26 -31.60 13.11
C ALA A 190 16.38 -30.87 14.47
N GLY A 191 15.24 -30.66 15.14
CA GLY A 191 15.13 -30.05 16.47
C GLY A 191 15.44 -30.99 17.65
N SER A 192 15.81 -32.27 17.41
CA SER A 192 16.05 -33.24 18.45
C SER A 192 17.15 -32.81 19.41
N ARG A 193 16.95 -33.04 20.72
CA ARG A 193 17.98 -32.88 21.76
C ARG A 193 19.12 -33.89 21.66
N GLN A 194 18.94 -34.97 20.89
CA GLN A 194 19.96 -36.02 20.70
C GLN A 194 20.88 -35.61 19.52
N PRO A 195 22.18 -35.38 19.76
CA PRO A 195 23.12 -34.94 18.71
C PRO A 195 23.20 -35.91 17.54
N ALA A 196 23.13 -37.20 17.78
CA ALA A 196 23.18 -38.23 16.74
C ALA A 196 22.03 -38.15 15.73
N LEU A 197 20.80 -37.84 16.21
CA LEU A 197 19.63 -37.68 15.36
C LEU A 197 19.76 -36.39 14.49
N ARG A 198 20.27 -35.32 15.08
CA ARG A 198 20.55 -34.07 14.37
C ARG A 198 21.57 -34.29 13.27
N THR A 199 22.68 -34.96 13.59
CA THR A 199 23.74 -35.30 12.62
C THR A 199 23.21 -36.18 11.48
N ALA A 200 22.38 -37.18 11.80
CA ALA A 200 21.75 -38.01 10.79
C ALA A 200 20.81 -37.20 9.87
N HIS A 201 20.00 -36.31 10.42
CA HIS A 201 19.18 -35.39 9.65
C HIS A 201 20.02 -34.52 8.70
N ASP A 202 21.09 -33.90 9.20
CA ASP A 202 21.92 -33.00 8.40
C ASP A 202 22.64 -33.75 7.29
N LEU A 203 23.12 -34.97 7.56
CA LEU A 203 23.70 -35.78 6.54
C LEU A 203 22.67 -36.18 5.46
N PHE A 204 21.44 -36.50 5.88
CA PHE A 204 20.36 -36.83 4.95
C PHE A 204 20.03 -35.61 4.03
N VAL A 205 19.90 -34.43 4.61
CA VAL A 205 19.63 -33.20 3.84
C VAL A 205 20.75 -32.87 2.88
N LYS A 206 22.02 -33.09 3.27
CA LYS A 206 23.17 -32.86 2.38
C LYS A 206 23.23 -33.86 1.22
N VAL A 207 22.86 -35.10 1.45
CA VAL A 207 22.87 -36.16 0.41
C VAL A 207 21.66 -36.07 -0.51
N GLU A 208 20.49 -35.79 0.03
CA GLU A 208 19.22 -35.68 -0.72
C GLU A 208 18.46 -34.42 -0.29
N PRO A 209 18.80 -33.24 -0.84
CA PRO A 209 18.18 -31.98 -0.43
C PRO A 209 16.74 -31.78 -0.93
N ALA A 210 16.28 -32.58 -1.89
CA ALA A 210 14.98 -32.37 -2.52
C ALA A 210 13.78 -32.52 -1.57
N PRO A 211 13.74 -33.46 -0.59
CA PRO A 211 12.68 -33.50 0.42
C PRO A 211 12.64 -32.27 1.29
N HIS A 212 13.79 -31.80 1.75
CA HIS A 212 13.92 -30.56 2.53
C HIS A 212 13.40 -29.35 1.72
N ALA A 213 13.87 -29.19 0.50
CA ALA A 213 13.42 -28.11 -0.37
C ALA A 213 11.89 -28.14 -0.62
N ARG A 214 11.30 -29.34 -0.84
CA ARG A 214 9.83 -29.45 -1.01
C ARG A 214 9.06 -29.15 0.28
N THR A 215 9.64 -29.44 1.44
CA THR A 215 9.03 -29.16 2.75
C THR A 215 8.93 -27.65 2.98
N PHE A 216 9.99 -26.89 2.68
CA PHE A 216 10.09 -25.49 3.04
C PHE A 216 9.92 -24.50 1.88
N MET A 217 9.84 -24.97 0.62
CA MET A 217 9.65 -24.13 -0.57
C MET A 217 8.46 -24.61 -1.39
N LYS A 218 7.30 -23.97 -1.21
CA LYS A 218 6.10 -24.23 -2.01
C LYS A 218 6.08 -23.32 -3.23
N PRO A 219 5.56 -23.79 -4.39
CA PRO A 219 5.51 -22.98 -5.61
C PRO A 219 4.80 -21.63 -5.44
N PHE A 220 3.71 -21.58 -4.68
CA PHE A 220 2.92 -20.38 -4.44
C PHE A 220 3.66 -19.27 -3.67
N MET A 221 4.72 -19.60 -2.92
CA MET A 221 5.54 -18.60 -2.19
C MET A 221 6.20 -17.56 -3.10
N LYS A 222 6.27 -17.85 -4.41
CA LYS A 222 6.80 -16.94 -5.43
C LYS A 222 5.75 -16.01 -6.00
N THR A 223 4.50 -16.16 -5.61
CA THR A 223 3.39 -15.35 -6.10
C THR A 223 3.11 -14.18 -5.15
N PRO A 224 2.66 -13.02 -5.65
CA PRO A 224 2.26 -11.91 -4.82
C PRO A 224 1.10 -12.23 -3.87
N GLU A 225 0.25 -13.19 -4.24
CA GLU A 225 -0.84 -13.70 -3.41
C GLU A 225 -0.33 -14.29 -2.08
N PHE A 226 0.88 -14.84 -2.04
CA PHE A 226 1.50 -15.28 -0.79
C PHE A 226 1.73 -14.11 0.18
N CYS A 227 2.21 -12.98 -0.33
CA CYS A 227 2.48 -11.80 0.48
C CYS A 227 1.16 -11.17 1.00
N SER A 228 0.05 -11.32 0.25
CA SER A 228 -1.25 -10.76 0.62
C SER A 228 -1.78 -11.32 1.93
N ALA A 229 -1.38 -12.53 2.34
CA ALA A 229 -1.80 -13.13 3.60
C ALA A 229 -1.56 -12.19 4.81
N CYS A 230 -0.47 -11.40 4.79
CA CYS A 230 -0.11 -10.45 5.84
C CYS A 230 -0.08 -8.98 5.38
N HIS A 231 0.12 -8.72 4.07
CA HIS A 231 0.20 -7.36 3.51
C HIS A 231 -1.14 -6.86 2.94
N LYS A 232 -2.23 -7.35 3.52
CA LYS A 232 -3.60 -6.88 3.37
C LYS A 232 -4.34 -7.20 4.65
N VAL A 233 -5.07 -6.24 5.21
CA VAL A 233 -5.81 -6.46 6.48
C VAL A 233 -7.17 -5.80 6.42
N HIS A 234 -8.10 -6.35 7.20
CA HIS A 234 -9.39 -5.73 7.51
C HIS A 234 -9.74 -5.93 8.97
N LEU A 235 -10.55 -5.05 9.49
CA LEU A 235 -11.19 -5.14 10.79
C LEU A 235 -12.65 -5.54 10.59
N ASP A 236 -13.26 -6.19 11.58
CA ASP A 236 -14.70 -6.47 11.60
C ASP A 236 -15.19 -6.50 13.06
N GLU A 237 -16.49 -6.68 13.24
CA GLU A 237 -17.18 -6.59 14.52
C GLU A 237 -16.48 -7.31 15.68
N PRO A 238 -15.95 -8.54 15.54
CA PRO A 238 -15.23 -9.23 16.62
C PRO A 238 -14.00 -8.49 17.16
N VAL A 239 -13.34 -7.66 16.34
CA VAL A 239 -12.15 -6.91 16.72
C VAL A 239 -12.48 -5.48 17.12
N ASN A 240 -13.30 -4.77 16.31
CA ASN A 240 -13.54 -3.34 16.45
C ASN A 240 -14.90 -2.98 17.07
N HIS A 241 -15.80 -3.94 17.32
CA HIS A 241 -17.17 -3.73 17.78
C HIS A 241 -17.94 -2.69 16.95
N TYR A 242 -17.71 -2.70 15.65
CA TYR A 242 -18.35 -1.75 14.76
C TYR A 242 -18.83 -2.42 13.48
N ARG A 243 -17.95 -2.57 12.50
CA ARG A 243 -18.25 -3.17 11.21
C ARG A 243 -16.97 -3.49 10.46
N TRP A 244 -17.11 -4.13 9.33
CA TRP A 244 -15.98 -4.34 8.43
C TRP A 244 -15.37 -3.00 7.97
N LEU A 245 -14.04 -2.89 8.10
CA LEU A 245 -13.22 -1.76 7.66
C LEU A 245 -11.98 -2.30 6.96
N ARG A 246 -11.73 -1.82 5.74
CA ARG A 246 -10.46 -2.12 5.06
C ARG A 246 -9.32 -1.35 5.73
N GLY A 247 -8.29 -2.06 6.17
CA GLY A 247 -7.01 -1.48 6.58
C GLY A 247 -6.07 -1.25 5.40
N PHE A 248 -4.77 -1.33 5.61
CA PHE A 248 -3.81 -1.23 4.50
C PHE A 248 -3.99 -2.39 3.52
N ASN A 249 -3.71 -2.13 2.24
CA ASN A 249 -4.00 -3.04 1.14
C ASN A 249 -2.99 -2.90 0.01
N GLU A 250 -1.82 -3.52 0.18
CA GLU A 250 -0.76 -3.45 -0.84
C GLU A 250 -1.07 -4.34 -2.04
N TYR A 251 -1.74 -5.48 -1.79
CA TYR A 251 -1.97 -6.49 -2.82
C TYR A 251 -2.95 -6.02 -3.90
N ASP A 252 -4.15 -5.55 -3.54
CA ASP A 252 -5.16 -5.18 -4.55
C ASP A 252 -4.71 -3.96 -5.35
N ASN A 253 -3.98 -3.04 -4.70
CA ASN A 253 -3.40 -1.87 -5.36
C ASN A 253 -2.34 -2.28 -6.38
N TRP A 254 -1.48 -3.26 -6.02
CA TRP A 254 -0.52 -3.84 -6.95
C TRP A 254 -1.23 -4.59 -8.08
N GLN A 255 -2.22 -5.42 -7.77
CA GLN A 255 -2.96 -6.21 -8.74
C GLN A 255 -3.63 -5.34 -9.81
N ALA A 256 -4.23 -4.22 -9.41
CA ALA A 256 -4.87 -3.27 -10.30
C ALA A 256 -3.89 -2.35 -11.05
N SER A 257 -2.61 -2.37 -10.74
CA SER A 257 -1.61 -1.48 -11.32
C SER A 257 -1.05 -1.97 -12.66
N GLY A 258 -0.45 -1.07 -13.42
CA GLY A 258 0.34 -1.44 -14.61
C GLY A 258 1.64 -2.18 -14.27
N VAL A 259 2.13 -2.08 -13.01
CA VAL A 259 3.33 -2.78 -12.55
C VAL A 259 3.09 -4.29 -12.47
N SER A 260 1.90 -4.72 -12.07
CA SER A 260 1.49 -6.13 -12.09
C SER A 260 1.32 -6.69 -13.51
N GLY A 261 1.12 -5.81 -14.50
CA GLY A 261 0.73 -6.20 -15.85
C GLY A 261 -0.72 -6.70 -15.96
N GLN A 262 -1.55 -6.50 -14.92
CA GLN A 262 -2.94 -6.97 -14.87
C GLN A 262 -3.98 -5.84 -14.99
N GLY A 263 -3.57 -4.59 -14.79
CA GLY A 263 -4.46 -3.43 -14.85
C GLY A 263 -4.40 -2.69 -16.19
N ALA A 264 -5.56 -2.40 -16.79
CA ALA A 264 -5.67 -1.74 -18.09
C ALA A 264 -5.70 -0.19 -18.04
N ARG A 265 -5.60 0.43 -16.86
CA ARG A 265 -5.90 1.87 -16.68
C ARG A 265 -4.73 2.70 -16.15
N SER A 266 -3.58 2.09 -15.88
CA SER A 266 -2.45 2.77 -15.26
C SER A 266 -1.85 3.87 -16.17
N PHE A 267 -1.15 4.81 -15.56
CA PHE A 267 -0.32 5.80 -16.25
C PHE A 267 1.14 5.34 -16.44
N TYR A 268 1.50 4.18 -15.88
CA TYR A 268 2.83 3.62 -15.96
C TYR A 268 2.77 2.10 -16.12
N TYR A 269 3.54 1.60 -17.08
CA TYR A 269 3.74 0.18 -17.33
C TYR A 269 5.24 -0.08 -17.47
N PRO A 270 5.84 -0.96 -16.66
CA PRO A 270 7.22 -1.39 -16.88
C PRO A 270 7.30 -2.29 -18.13
N GLU A 271 8.51 -2.47 -18.67
CA GLU A 271 8.75 -3.37 -19.81
C GLU A 271 8.32 -4.82 -19.52
N LYS A 272 8.46 -5.23 -18.27
CA LYS A 272 8.02 -6.54 -17.78
C LYS A 272 7.24 -6.37 -16.49
N PRO A 273 6.13 -7.10 -16.31
CA PRO A 273 5.43 -7.13 -15.03
C PRO A 273 6.36 -7.52 -13.88
N MET A 274 6.13 -6.91 -12.71
CA MET A 274 6.92 -7.10 -11.50
C MET A 274 6.01 -7.47 -10.34
N GLY A 275 6.43 -8.48 -9.56
CA GLY A 275 5.78 -8.88 -8.32
C GLY A 275 6.43 -8.24 -7.08
N CYS A 276 5.91 -8.57 -5.91
CA CYS A 276 6.39 -8.06 -4.62
C CYS A 276 7.87 -8.41 -4.39
N SER A 277 8.26 -9.66 -4.67
CA SER A 277 9.62 -10.15 -4.49
C SER A 277 10.64 -9.51 -5.43
N ASP A 278 10.23 -9.01 -6.61
CA ASP A 278 11.15 -8.37 -7.54
C ASP A 278 11.72 -7.06 -7.01
N CYS A 279 10.94 -6.36 -6.16
CA CYS A 279 11.36 -5.12 -5.52
C CYS A 279 11.89 -5.32 -4.09
N HIS A 280 11.17 -6.11 -3.26
CA HIS A 280 11.46 -6.24 -1.82
C HIS A 280 12.40 -7.40 -1.48
N MET A 281 12.61 -8.33 -2.41
CA MET A 281 13.52 -9.47 -2.29
C MET A 281 14.30 -9.64 -3.60
N PRO A 282 15.01 -8.61 -4.09
CA PRO A 282 15.71 -8.70 -5.37
C PRO A 282 16.72 -9.86 -5.36
N LEU A 283 16.97 -10.41 -6.53
CA LEU A 283 17.99 -11.46 -6.68
C LEU A 283 19.40 -10.89 -6.50
N PHE A 284 20.23 -11.60 -5.76
CA PHE A 284 21.65 -11.28 -5.58
C PHE A 284 22.54 -12.51 -5.82
N PRO A 285 23.81 -12.34 -6.25
CA PRO A 285 24.74 -13.43 -6.42
C PRO A 285 25.02 -14.11 -5.08
N SER A 286 24.84 -15.43 -4.98
CA SER A 286 24.98 -16.17 -3.74
C SER A 286 25.52 -17.57 -3.96
N ARG A 287 26.27 -18.09 -2.98
CA ARG A 287 26.73 -19.49 -2.88
C ARG A 287 25.90 -20.30 -1.90
N ASP A 288 24.82 -19.72 -1.38
CA ASP A 288 23.90 -20.40 -0.47
C ASP A 288 23.36 -21.71 -1.09
N PRO A 289 23.18 -22.80 -0.33
CA PRO A 289 22.59 -24.03 -0.83
C PRO A 289 21.22 -23.88 -1.52
N ALA A 290 20.46 -22.83 -1.15
CA ALA A 290 19.17 -22.52 -1.79
C ALA A 290 19.30 -21.73 -3.10
N ALA A 291 20.50 -21.25 -3.46
CA ALA A 291 20.71 -20.47 -4.67
C ALA A 291 20.35 -21.27 -5.93
N ARG A 292 19.75 -20.60 -6.89
CA ARG A 292 19.42 -21.14 -8.22
C ARG A 292 20.21 -20.36 -9.27
N ASN A 293 20.96 -21.05 -10.10
CA ASN A 293 21.84 -20.42 -11.09
C ASN A 293 22.78 -19.38 -10.46
N GLY A 294 23.30 -19.63 -9.25
CA GLY A 294 24.17 -18.72 -8.52
C GLY A 294 23.48 -17.48 -7.94
N MET A 295 22.15 -17.44 -7.88
CA MET A 295 21.36 -16.32 -7.37
C MET A 295 20.41 -16.78 -6.26
N ALA A 296 20.23 -15.93 -5.23
CA ALA A 296 19.24 -16.09 -4.18
C ALA A 296 18.42 -14.81 -4.01
N HIS A 297 17.26 -14.90 -3.38
CA HIS A 297 16.47 -13.73 -3.03
C HIS A 297 16.98 -13.08 -1.74
N ASP A 298 17.09 -11.75 -1.75
CA ASP A 298 17.46 -10.97 -0.56
C ASP A 298 16.34 -11.04 0.50
N HIS A 299 16.73 -11.35 1.74
CA HIS A 299 15.84 -11.44 2.89
C HIS A 299 15.96 -10.24 3.85
N ARG A 300 16.55 -9.12 3.41
CA ARG A 300 16.50 -7.84 4.13
C ARG A 300 15.14 -7.18 4.08
N PHE A 301 14.35 -7.49 3.04
CA PHE A 301 13.03 -6.91 2.81
C PHE A 301 13.07 -5.37 2.89
N ALA A 302 13.98 -4.75 2.14
CA ALA A 302 14.12 -3.30 2.14
C ALA A 302 12.80 -2.64 1.74
N ALA A 303 12.32 -1.76 2.61
CA ALA A 303 11.04 -1.05 2.48
C ALA A 303 11.09 0.24 3.31
N ALA A 304 9.93 0.83 3.62
CA ALA A 304 9.83 2.09 4.33
C ALA A 304 9.87 1.91 5.87
N ASN A 305 10.99 1.44 6.43
CA ASN A 305 11.19 1.44 7.87
C ASN A 305 12.62 1.85 8.27
N THR A 306 12.79 3.11 8.60
CA THR A 306 14.05 3.69 9.08
C THR A 306 14.14 3.73 10.61
N ALA A 307 13.01 3.58 11.32
CA ALA A 307 12.97 3.74 12.78
C ALA A 307 13.62 2.57 13.51
N VAL A 308 13.21 1.34 13.23
CA VAL A 308 13.68 0.18 13.99
C VAL A 308 15.18 -0.06 13.78
N PRO A 309 15.74 -0.02 12.56
CA PRO A 309 17.19 -0.09 12.40
C PRO A 309 17.93 1.04 13.10
N ALA A 310 17.40 2.27 13.08
CA ALA A 310 18.04 3.39 13.77
C ALA A 310 18.08 3.20 15.29
N VAL A 311 16.96 2.81 15.89
CA VAL A 311 16.85 2.59 17.34
C VAL A 311 17.73 1.42 17.79
N ASN A 312 17.85 0.37 16.97
CA ASN A 312 18.67 -0.80 17.27
C ASN A 312 20.14 -0.63 16.90
N GLY A 313 20.56 0.50 16.33
CA GLY A 313 21.94 0.74 15.89
C GLY A 313 22.36 -0.12 14.70
N ASP A 314 21.42 -0.67 13.93
CA ASP A 314 21.70 -1.44 12.71
C ASP A 314 21.94 -0.50 11.53
N HIS A 315 23.16 0.01 11.47
CA HIS A 315 23.56 0.96 10.42
C HIS A 315 23.53 0.35 9.02
N GLN A 316 23.77 -0.96 8.88
CA GLN A 316 23.74 -1.64 7.58
C GLN A 316 22.32 -1.72 7.02
N GLN A 317 21.35 -2.14 7.82
CA GLN A 317 19.95 -2.18 7.42
C GLN A 317 19.40 -0.77 7.17
N LEU A 318 19.76 0.19 8.02
CA LEU A 318 19.36 1.59 7.84
C LEU A 318 19.87 2.14 6.51
N ALA A 319 21.12 1.85 6.16
CA ALA A 319 21.71 2.27 4.86
C ALA A 319 21.00 1.60 3.69
N ALA A 320 20.70 0.29 3.78
CA ALA A 320 19.96 -0.43 2.75
C ALA A 320 18.56 0.15 2.53
N VAL A 321 17.83 0.45 3.62
CA VAL A 321 16.50 1.08 3.56
C VAL A 321 16.57 2.48 2.95
N LYS A 322 17.53 3.32 3.37
CA LYS A 322 17.73 4.66 2.78
C LYS A 322 18.02 4.58 1.28
N GLY A 323 18.93 3.68 0.88
CA GLY A 323 19.27 3.45 -0.52
C GLY A 323 18.06 3.01 -1.36
N PHE A 324 17.21 2.12 -0.81
CA PHE A 324 15.97 1.70 -1.44
C PHE A 324 15.01 2.89 -1.62
N LEU A 325 14.76 3.67 -0.57
CA LEU A 325 13.86 4.81 -0.60
C LEU A 325 14.32 5.91 -1.57
N GLN A 326 15.63 6.07 -1.77
CA GLN A 326 16.24 7.09 -2.62
C GLN A 326 16.61 6.59 -4.02
N SER A 327 16.13 5.41 -4.42
CA SER A 327 16.51 4.76 -5.70
C SER A 327 15.86 5.35 -6.95
N GLY A 328 15.15 6.50 -6.84
CA GLY A 328 14.54 7.18 -7.97
C GLY A 328 13.11 6.70 -8.29
N PHE A 329 12.48 5.98 -7.39
CA PHE A 329 11.06 5.61 -7.49
C PHE A 329 10.12 6.82 -7.44
N ILE A 330 10.60 7.92 -6.88
CA ILE A 330 9.86 9.16 -6.68
C ILE A 330 10.71 10.32 -7.20
N THR A 331 10.04 11.28 -7.85
CA THR A 331 10.66 12.56 -8.26
C THR A 331 9.82 13.73 -7.75
N VAL A 332 10.47 14.87 -7.53
CA VAL A 332 9.86 16.15 -7.15
C VAL A 332 10.29 17.21 -8.17
N ASP A 333 9.33 17.93 -8.71
CA ASP A 333 9.56 18.95 -9.74
C ASP A 333 8.79 20.23 -9.41
N ILE A 334 9.46 21.36 -9.24
CA ILE A 334 8.83 22.68 -9.13
C ILE A 334 8.51 23.15 -10.54
N PHE A 335 7.35 22.77 -11.04
CA PHE A 335 7.06 22.73 -12.47
C PHE A 335 6.51 24.05 -13.02
N ALA A 336 5.48 24.60 -12.36
CA ALA A 336 4.71 25.70 -12.92
C ALA A 336 4.46 26.84 -11.93
N ALA A 337 4.23 28.04 -12.47
CA ALA A 337 3.72 29.19 -11.73
C ALA A 337 2.55 29.83 -12.46
N SER A 338 1.58 30.35 -11.71
CA SER A 338 0.44 31.10 -12.22
C SER A 338 0.06 32.23 -11.24
N PRO A 339 -0.70 33.27 -11.67
CA PRO A 339 -1.25 34.22 -10.72
C PRO A 339 -2.14 33.54 -9.69
N ALA A 340 -1.99 33.87 -8.40
CA ALA A 340 -2.82 33.29 -7.33
C ALA A 340 -4.32 33.62 -7.49
N ASP A 341 -4.66 34.72 -8.14
CA ASP A 341 -6.04 35.15 -8.36
C ASP A 341 -6.64 34.63 -9.67
N ALA A 342 -5.97 33.72 -10.37
CA ALA A 342 -6.42 33.12 -11.65
C ALA A 342 -7.66 32.21 -11.53
N SER A 343 -8.27 32.11 -10.36
CA SER A 343 -9.49 31.34 -10.11
C SER A 343 -10.79 32.07 -10.53
N HIS A 344 -10.72 33.24 -11.16
CA HIS A 344 -11.89 33.92 -11.68
C HIS A 344 -12.55 33.08 -12.79
N GLY A 345 -13.80 32.66 -12.56
CA GLY A 345 -14.58 31.84 -13.50
C GLY A 345 -14.51 30.32 -13.25
N ALA A 346 -13.93 29.88 -12.13
CA ALA A 346 -13.96 28.47 -11.78
C ALA A 346 -15.40 28.00 -11.46
N GLU A 347 -15.87 27.02 -12.18
CA GLU A 347 -17.15 26.37 -11.95
C GLU A 347 -16.91 25.01 -11.31
N MET A 348 -17.51 24.80 -10.12
CA MET A 348 -17.52 23.50 -9.45
C MET A 348 -18.73 22.72 -9.93
N VAL A 349 -18.52 21.82 -10.89
CA VAL A 349 -19.58 20.96 -11.40
C VAL A 349 -19.63 19.68 -10.57
N ARG A 350 -20.75 19.51 -9.84
CA ARG A 350 -21.12 18.20 -9.30
C ARG A 350 -21.89 17.47 -10.37
N ARG A 351 -21.28 16.47 -11.00
CA ARG A 351 -22.05 15.50 -11.77
C ARG A 351 -22.74 14.55 -10.82
N GLY A 352 -24.06 14.47 -10.91
CA GLY A 352 -24.81 13.35 -10.40
C GLY A 352 -24.28 12.11 -11.13
N ALA A 353 -23.68 11.18 -10.40
CA ALA A 353 -23.22 9.95 -11.00
C ALA A 353 -24.43 9.22 -11.58
N ALA A 354 -24.41 8.89 -12.88
CA ALA A 354 -25.39 8.01 -13.49
C ALA A 354 -25.35 6.60 -12.89
N GLU A 355 -24.28 6.27 -12.19
CA GLU A 355 -24.09 5.05 -11.40
C GLU A 355 -23.83 5.41 -9.95
N PRO A 356 -24.42 4.67 -8.98
CA PRO A 356 -24.12 4.88 -7.57
C PRO A 356 -22.62 4.65 -7.35
N GLN A 357 -21.94 5.63 -6.79
CA GLN A 357 -20.58 5.46 -6.35
C GLN A 357 -20.59 4.74 -5.02
N LEU A 358 -20.11 3.51 -5.07
CA LEU A 358 -20.05 2.66 -3.90
C LEU A 358 -18.63 2.79 -3.31
N MET A 359 -18.54 3.51 -2.21
CA MET A 359 -17.27 3.67 -1.50
C MET A 359 -17.03 2.48 -0.57
N THR A 360 -15.83 1.95 -0.59
CA THR A 360 -15.33 1.03 0.43
C THR A 360 -14.70 1.82 1.57
N THR A 361 -14.75 1.29 2.78
CA THR A 361 -14.08 1.89 3.92
C THR A 361 -12.58 1.75 3.76
N PHE A 362 -11.83 2.83 3.90
CA PHE A 362 -10.36 2.84 3.86
C PHE A 362 -9.73 2.14 2.64
N ALA A 363 -10.48 1.92 1.57
CA ALA A 363 -9.92 1.49 0.31
C ALA A 363 -9.05 2.64 -0.22
N VAL A 364 -7.93 2.73 0.41
CA VAL A 364 -6.92 3.72 0.15
C VAL A 364 -6.53 3.57 -1.31
N GLY A 365 -7.04 4.47 -2.12
CA GLY A 365 -6.60 4.65 -3.46
C GLY A 365 -7.50 4.21 -4.60
N GLU A 366 -8.43 3.29 -4.43
CA GLU A 366 -9.39 2.98 -5.50
C GLU A 366 -10.35 4.14 -5.76
N GLU A 367 -10.61 4.92 -4.73
CA GLU A 367 -11.48 6.07 -4.77
C GLU A 367 -10.85 7.30 -5.42
N ALA A 368 -9.53 7.43 -5.38
CA ALA A 368 -8.82 8.53 -6.06
C ALA A 368 -9.02 8.49 -7.58
N GLU A 369 -9.26 7.31 -8.17
CA GLU A 369 -9.60 7.16 -9.59
C GLU A 369 -11.10 7.32 -9.87
N ARG A 370 -11.93 7.28 -8.83
CA ARG A 370 -13.39 7.33 -8.96
C ARG A 370 -13.90 8.73 -8.75
N GLY A 371 -13.59 9.63 -9.62
CA GLY A 371 -14.03 11.02 -9.66
C GLY A 371 -15.49 11.31 -9.34
N GLY A 372 -15.96 10.92 -8.15
CA GLY A 372 -17.27 11.24 -7.59
C GLY A 372 -17.28 12.57 -6.84
N GLY A 373 -16.16 13.26 -6.86
CA GLY A 373 -16.04 14.58 -6.30
C GLY A 373 -16.59 15.68 -7.22
N ALA A 374 -16.55 16.89 -6.73
CA ALA A 374 -16.75 18.07 -7.56
C ALA A 374 -15.53 18.21 -8.49
N PHE A 375 -15.81 18.47 -9.77
CA PHE A 375 -14.77 18.77 -10.75
C PHE A 375 -14.64 20.29 -10.88
N LEU A 376 -13.40 20.78 -11.02
CA LEU A 376 -13.13 22.16 -11.29
C LEU A 376 -13.01 22.38 -12.81
N LEU A 377 -13.90 23.18 -13.37
CA LEU A 377 -13.85 23.64 -14.76
C LEU A 377 -13.39 25.11 -14.75
N ARG A 378 -12.11 25.33 -15.00
CA ARG A 378 -11.53 26.65 -15.18
C ARG A 378 -10.61 26.67 -16.39
N GLU A 379 -10.67 27.72 -17.18
CA GLU A 379 -9.71 27.89 -18.27
C GLU A 379 -8.33 28.28 -17.73
N ILE A 380 -7.28 27.66 -18.25
CA ILE A 380 -5.90 28.02 -17.96
C ILE A 380 -5.48 29.15 -18.88
N SER A 381 -5.56 30.39 -18.38
CA SER A 381 -5.24 31.59 -19.19
C SER A 381 -3.83 32.09 -19.00
N LYS A 382 -3.22 31.91 -17.84
CA LYS A 382 -1.88 32.40 -17.49
C LYS A 382 -1.11 31.37 -16.72
N ILE A 383 -0.04 30.83 -17.32
CA ILE A 383 0.87 29.87 -16.69
C ILE A 383 2.29 30.10 -17.24
N ALA A 384 3.29 29.95 -16.39
CA ALA A 384 4.68 29.80 -16.79
C ALA A 384 5.14 28.40 -16.45
N ALA A 385 5.49 27.59 -17.45
CA ALA A 385 5.97 26.22 -17.29
C ALA A 385 6.71 25.72 -18.54
N PRO A 386 7.77 24.90 -18.40
CA PRO A 386 8.50 24.57 -17.16
C PRO A 386 9.29 25.77 -16.61
N LEU A 387 9.37 25.92 -15.30
CA LEU A 387 9.95 27.12 -14.65
C LEU A 387 11.45 27.26 -14.87
N ASP A 388 12.19 26.18 -14.81
CA ASP A 388 13.66 26.15 -14.99
C ASP A 388 14.08 26.46 -16.44
N GLU A 389 13.24 26.08 -17.44
CA GLU A 389 13.50 26.41 -18.86
C GLU A 389 13.17 27.85 -19.20
N LEU A 390 12.08 28.39 -18.64
CA LEU A 390 11.55 29.71 -19.01
C LEU A 390 12.02 30.85 -18.12
N GLN A 391 12.36 30.54 -16.87
CA GLN A 391 12.83 31.50 -15.86
C GLN A 391 11.98 32.78 -15.81
N PRO A 392 10.66 32.70 -15.58
CA PRO A 392 9.82 33.91 -15.56
C PRO A 392 10.29 34.88 -14.49
N GLN A 393 10.31 36.20 -14.83
CA GLN A 393 10.61 37.23 -13.85
C GLN A 393 9.40 37.47 -12.95
N LEU A 394 9.55 37.22 -11.64
CA LEU A 394 8.47 37.37 -10.68
C LEU A 394 8.35 38.82 -10.20
N GLU A 395 7.12 39.35 -10.23
CA GLU A 395 6.84 40.74 -9.82
C GLU A 395 6.95 40.91 -8.28
N PRO A 396 7.74 41.86 -7.75
CA PRO A 396 7.79 42.11 -6.31
C PRO A 396 6.44 42.56 -5.75
N GLY A 397 5.98 41.93 -4.70
CA GLY A 397 4.69 42.20 -4.07
C GLY A 397 3.52 41.39 -4.66
N ALA A 398 3.72 40.69 -5.77
CA ALA A 398 2.69 39.81 -6.33
C ALA A 398 2.58 38.49 -5.54
N THR A 399 1.38 37.92 -5.52
CA THR A 399 1.14 36.57 -5.03
C THR A 399 0.98 35.63 -6.21
N VAL A 400 1.76 34.56 -6.21
CA VAL A 400 1.75 33.55 -7.25
C VAL A 400 1.39 32.19 -6.65
N ARG A 401 0.79 31.32 -7.45
CA ARG A 401 0.65 29.89 -7.13
C ARG A 401 1.81 29.16 -7.79
N LEU A 402 2.59 28.42 -7.00
CA LEU A 402 3.59 27.48 -7.49
C LEU A 402 3.02 26.07 -7.45
N ASP A 403 3.19 25.33 -8.52
CA ASP A 403 2.79 23.93 -8.62
C ASP A 403 4.03 23.04 -8.52
N VAL A 404 4.05 22.17 -7.50
CA VAL A 404 5.09 21.18 -7.27
C VAL A 404 4.52 19.79 -7.57
N VAL A 405 5.15 19.07 -8.50
CA VAL A 405 4.70 17.74 -8.93
C VAL A 405 5.50 16.66 -8.21
N VAL A 406 4.81 15.76 -7.54
CA VAL A 406 5.38 14.54 -6.96
C VAL A 406 4.95 13.36 -7.81
N ARG A 407 5.91 12.68 -8.44
CA ARG A 407 5.66 11.59 -9.38
C ARG A 407 6.17 10.27 -8.83
N THR A 408 5.34 9.23 -8.88
CA THR A 408 5.76 7.85 -8.56
C THR A 408 6.03 7.06 -9.84
N ARG A 409 7.15 6.31 -9.87
CA ARG A 409 7.51 5.40 -10.96
C ARG A 409 7.99 4.09 -10.37
N LYS A 410 7.63 2.96 -10.99
CA LYS A 410 8.00 1.60 -10.53
C LYS A 410 7.48 1.21 -9.15
N ILE A 411 6.59 2.00 -8.54
CA ILE A 411 5.90 1.64 -7.29
C ILE A 411 4.62 0.91 -7.70
N GLY A 412 4.47 -0.33 -7.23
CA GLY A 412 3.35 -1.20 -7.60
C GLY A 412 2.10 -1.01 -6.74
N HIS A 413 2.20 -0.31 -5.62
CA HIS A 413 1.10 0.00 -4.69
C HIS A 413 1.02 1.50 -4.44
N PHE A 414 0.06 1.93 -3.61
CA PHE A 414 -0.03 3.36 -3.26
C PHE A 414 1.23 3.84 -2.55
N PHE A 415 1.60 5.09 -2.79
CA PHE A 415 2.67 5.78 -2.08
C PHE A 415 2.08 6.85 -1.14
N PRO A 416 2.51 6.86 0.14
CA PRO A 416 3.26 5.82 0.82
C PRO A 416 2.42 4.56 1.06
N GLY A 417 3.07 3.39 1.19
CA GLY A 417 2.43 2.11 1.52
C GLY A 417 2.59 1.72 2.99
N GLY A 418 1.88 0.68 3.43
CA GLY A 418 1.93 0.14 4.78
C GLY A 418 1.07 0.92 5.78
N THR A 419 1.62 1.20 6.95
CA THR A 419 0.92 1.82 8.09
C THR A 419 0.80 3.34 7.94
N VAL A 420 0.02 3.76 6.93
CA VAL A 420 -0.12 5.16 6.48
C VAL A 420 -0.70 6.15 7.50
N ASP A 421 -1.13 5.66 8.65
CA ASP A 421 -1.63 6.40 9.80
C ASP A 421 -0.56 6.67 10.86
N ALA A 422 0.64 6.09 10.74
CA ALA A 422 1.62 6.07 11.81
C ALA A 422 2.91 6.84 11.51
N PHE A 423 3.14 7.25 10.27
CA PHE A 423 4.38 7.92 9.88
C PHE A 423 4.12 9.32 9.30
N ASP A 424 5.17 10.13 9.23
CA ASP A 424 5.14 11.41 8.54
C ASP A 424 5.79 11.26 7.17
N VAL A 425 5.02 11.54 6.12
CA VAL A 425 5.52 11.80 4.76
C VAL A 425 4.95 13.13 4.33
N TRP A 426 5.81 14.08 4.02
CA TRP A 426 5.35 15.43 3.70
C TRP A 426 6.23 16.10 2.65
N LEU A 427 5.62 17.02 1.91
CA LEU A 427 6.32 17.89 0.98
C LEU A 427 6.64 19.19 1.68
N GLU A 428 7.93 19.54 1.73
CA GLU A 428 8.47 20.80 2.23
C GLU A 428 8.82 21.70 1.04
N LEU A 429 8.42 22.96 1.09
CA LEU A 429 8.84 23.98 0.12
C LEU A 429 9.43 25.18 0.85
N GLU A 430 10.67 25.53 0.53
CA GLU A 430 11.37 26.70 1.04
C GLU A 430 11.67 27.67 -0.09
N GLY A 431 11.44 28.98 0.14
CA GLY A 431 11.79 30.07 -0.77
C GLY A 431 12.77 31.05 -0.11
N ARG A 432 13.92 31.28 -0.77
CA ARG A 432 14.97 32.22 -0.32
C ARG A 432 15.27 33.27 -1.36
N ASP A 433 15.60 34.47 -0.91
CA ASP A 433 16.12 35.53 -1.79
C ASP A 433 17.64 35.44 -1.97
N ALA A 434 18.22 36.25 -2.87
CA ALA A 434 19.67 36.24 -3.13
C ALA A 434 20.53 36.65 -1.92
N THR A 435 19.96 37.17 -0.84
CA THR A 435 20.67 37.43 0.41
C THR A 435 20.69 36.23 1.35
N GLY A 436 20.03 35.14 0.96
CA GLY A 436 19.85 33.93 1.78
C GLY A 436 18.69 34.04 2.77
N ARG A 437 17.91 35.12 2.77
CA ARG A 437 16.77 35.28 3.66
C ARG A 437 15.61 34.42 3.19
N THR A 438 15.12 33.55 4.05
CA THR A 438 13.90 32.75 3.83
C THR A 438 12.69 33.69 3.90
N PHE A 439 11.86 33.69 2.86
CA PHE A 439 10.61 34.46 2.78
C PHE A 439 9.37 33.58 2.65
N PHE A 440 9.55 32.31 2.41
CA PHE A 440 8.50 31.29 2.36
C PHE A 440 9.02 29.97 2.91
N HIS A 441 8.28 29.32 3.81
CA HIS A 441 8.62 28.00 4.29
C HIS A 441 7.35 27.27 4.74
N SER A 442 6.95 26.24 3.99
CA SER A 442 5.87 25.32 4.32
C SER A 442 6.45 23.93 4.56
N GLY A 443 6.01 23.23 5.58
CA GLY A 443 6.48 21.88 5.87
C GLY A 443 7.82 21.81 6.64
N ARG A 444 8.21 22.87 7.35
CA ARG A 444 9.41 22.83 8.19
C ARG A 444 9.21 21.89 9.39
N VAL A 445 10.32 21.39 9.91
CA VAL A 445 10.34 20.69 11.21
C VAL A 445 10.52 21.75 12.30
N GLU A 446 9.62 21.78 13.27
CA GLU A 446 9.65 22.70 14.39
C GLU A 446 10.73 22.32 15.42
N GLU A 447 11.06 23.23 16.36
CA GLU A 447 12.09 23.00 17.39
C GLU A 447 11.80 21.76 18.26
N ASP A 448 10.53 21.49 18.52
CA ASP A 448 10.11 20.31 19.27
C ASP A 448 10.19 19.02 18.46
N GLY A 449 10.53 19.09 17.17
CA GLY A 449 10.61 17.98 16.23
C GLY A 449 9.29 17.60 15.56
N SER A 450 8.18 18.33 15.81
CA SER A 450 6.94 18.17 15.04
C SER A 450 7.09 18.74 13.62
N VAL A 451 6.26 18.30 12.70
CA VAL A 451 6.19 18.86 11.35
C VAL A 451 5.13 19.97 11.34
N ASP A 452 5.39 21.08 10.67
CA ASP A 452 4.42 22.15 10.39
C ASP A 452 3.04 21.54 10.04
N PRO A 453 1.99 21.81 10.83
CA PRO A 453 0.66 21.22 10.57
C PRO A 453 0.05 21.68 9.23
N GLY A 454 0.50 22.80 8.66
CA GLY A 454 0.11 23.30 7.33
C GLY A 454 0.87 22.67 6.17
N ALA A 455 1.73 21.68 6.41
CA ALA A 455 2.45 20.95 5.37
C ALA A 455 1.51 20.09 4.53
N HIS A 456 1.90 19.81 3.29
CA HIS A 456 1.24 18.82 2.47
C HIS A 456 1.66 17.40 2.89
N PHE A 457 0.73 16.66 3.52
CA PHE A 457 1.00 15.31 4.02
C PHE A 457 0.44 14.21 3.11
N TYR A 458 1.23 13.15 2.94
CA TYR A 458 0.78 11.89 2.36
C TYR A 458 0.48 10.91 3.48
N ARG A 459 -0.77 10.79 3.89
CA ARG A 459 -1.22 9.94 4.99
C ARG A 459 -2.72 9.61 4.90
N SER A 460 -3.16 8.63 5.70
CA SER A 460 -4.56 8.44 6.05
C SER A 460 -4.82 9.03 7.43
N TYR A 461 -5.69 10.03 7.52
CA TYR A 461 -6.06 10.66 8.78
C TYR A 461 -7.39 10.10 9.26
N MET A 462 -7.29 9.10 10.15
CA MET A 462 -8.42 8.38 10.70
C MET A 462 -8.87 8.95 12.04
N LEU A 463 -10.17 8.81 12.33
CA LEU A 463 -10.82 9.28 13.54
C LEU A 463 -11.52 8.14 14.27
N ASP A 464 -11.52 8.21 15.61
CA ASP A 464 -12.27 7.33 16.48
C ASP A 464 -13.77 7.70 16.58
N GLY A 465 -14.53 7.03 17.44
CA GLY A 465 -15.97 7.23 17.62
C GLY A 465 -16.35 8.60 18.21
N GLU A 466 -15.42 9.36 18.76
CA GLU A 466 -15.60 10.71 19.29
C GLU A 466 -14.92 11.80 18.44
N GLY A 467 -14.38 11.41 17.27
CA GLY A 467 -13.69 12.32 16.36
C GLY A 467 -12.27 12.69 16.78
N ASN A 468 -11.61 11.89 17.64
CA ASN A 468 -10.21 12.07 17.98
C ASN A 468 -9.31 11.32 16.98
N PRO A 469 -8.09 11.80 16.73
CA PRO A 469 -7.15 11.14 15.82
C PRO A 469 -6.74 9.74 16.26
N ILE A 470 -6.66 8.82 15.31
CA ILE A 470 -5.99 7.52 15.47
C ILE A 470 -4.47 7.77 15.38
N ASN A 471 -3.81 7.94 16.50
CA ASN A 471 -2.39 8.31 16.57
C ASN A 471 -1.53 7.43 17.50
N LYS A 472 -2.11 6.32 18.00
CA LYS A 472 -1.48 5.33 18.88
C LYS A 472 -1.43 3.94 18.25
N ARG A 473 -1.61 3.84 16.94
CA ARG A 473 -1.86 2.60 16.19
C ARG A 473 -3.10 1.84 16.68
N ASN A 474 -4.03 2.57 17.26
CA ASN A 474 -5.30 2.08 17.76
C ASN A 474 -6.36 1.95 16.65
N ALA A 475 -5.99 1.33 15.52
CA ALA A 475 -6.84 1.19 14.33
C ALA A 475 -8.19 0.49 14.62
N TRP A 476 -8.27 -0.35 15.66
CA TRP A 476 -9.54 -0.98 16.09
C TRP A 476 -10.59 0.03 16.60
N GLN A 477 -10.18 1.24 16.96
CA GLN A 477 -11.07 2.33 17.34
C GLN A 477 -11.50 3.21 16.17
N ALA A 478 -10.93 3.02 14.98
CA ALA A 478 -11.26 3.81 13.80
C ALA A 478 -12.74 3.68 13.42
N ARG A 479 -13.38 4.80 13.12
CA ARG A 479 -14.79 4.89 12.72
C ARG A 479 -15.00 5.72 11.46
N SER A 480 -14.14 6.71 11.24
CA SER A 480 -14.23 7.61 10.11
C SER A 480 -12.85 7.99 9.60
N VAL A 481 -12.82 8.53 8.40
CA VAL A 481 -11.62 9.10 7.77
C VAL A 481 -11.88 10.56 7.49
N LEU A 482 -11.00 11.43 7.97
CA LEU A 482 -11.06 12.86 7.64
C LEU A 482 -10.59 13.10 6.20
N TYR A 483 -9.45 12.53 5.84
CA TYR A 483 -8.93 12.48 4.47
C TYR A 483 -7.93 11.34 4.30
N VAL A 484 -7.79 10.90 3.06
CA VAL A 484 -6.71 10.03 2.58
C VAL A 484 -6.02 10.73 1.44
N ARG A 485 -4.70 10.88 1.54
CA ARG A 485 -3.89 11.45 0.47
C ARG A 485 -2.71 10.53 0.21
N LEU A 486 -2.80 9.81 -0.88
CA LEU A 486 -1.78 8.88 -1.34
C LEU A 486 -1.70 8.96 -2.86
N ILE A 487 -0.53 8.70 -3.42
CA ILE A 487 -0.32 8.71 -4.86
C ILE A 487 -0.56 7.30 -5.40
N PRO A 488 -1.49 7.10 -6.35
CA PRO A 488 -1.72 5.79 -6.96
C PRO A 488 -0.47 5.24 -7.68
N PRO A 489 -0.39 3.91 -7.87
CA PRO A 489 0.73 3.29 -8.58
C PRO A 489 0.99 3.93 -9.94
N GLY A 490 2.19 4.43 -10.14
CA GLY A 490 2.58 5.04 -11.41
C GLY A 490 1.85 6.34 -11.76
N ALA A 491 1.30 7.05 -10.77
CA ALA A 491 0.63 8.33 -10.94
C ALA A 491 1.45 9.52 -10.41
N ALA A 492 0.87 10.70 -10.39
CA ALA A 492 1.45 11.92 -9.86
C ALA A 492 0.46 12.64 -8.95
N ASP A 493 0.97 13.52 -8.10
CA ASP A 493 0.20 14.55 -7.39
C ASP A 493 0.75 15.92 -7.74
N THR A 494 -0.11 16.95 -7.84
CA THR A 494 0.25 18.33 -8.09
C THR A 494 -0.10 19.18 -6.87
N VAL A 495 0.90 19.58 -6.11
CA VAL A 495 0.75 20.34 -4.86
C VAL A 495 0.84 21.82 -5.14
N HIS A 496 -0.09 22.60 -4.60
CA HIS A 496 -0.20 24.02 -4.87
C HIS A 496 0.26 24.86 -3.66
N TYR A 497 1.14 25.81 -3.91
CA TYR A 497 1.66 26.73 -2.90
C TYR A 497 1.32 28.18 -3.26
N ARG A 498 0.68 28.89 -2.33
CA ARG A 498 0.42 30.32 -2.46
C ARG A 498 1.58 31.13 -1.88
N VAL A 499 2.39 31.71 -2.76
CA VAL A 499 3.63 32.40 -2.41
C VAL A 499 3.52 33.88 -2.71
N THR A 500 3.69 34.74 -1.69
CA THR A 500 3.79 36.19 -1.87
C THR A 500 5.26 36.61 -2.01
N ILE A 501 5.60 37.24 -3.14
CA ILE A 501 6.96 37.71 -3.40
C ILE A 501 7.19 39.01 -2.59
N PRO A 502 8.18 39.05 -1.69
CA PRO A 502 8.40 40.25 -0.89
C PRO A 502 8.71 41.47 -1.77
N ARG A 503 8.15 42.66 -1.42
CA ARG A 503 8.39 43.90 -2.19
C ARG A 503 9.86 44.30 -2.25
N GLY A 504 10.67 43.89 -1.28
CA GLY A 504 12.10 44.18 -1.19
C GLY A 504 12.99 42.96 -1.55
N ALA A 505 12.42 41.90 -2.11
CA ALA A 505 13.19 40.72 -2.47
C ALA A 505 14.27 41.04 -3.51
N ARG A 506 15.45 40.44 -3.30
CA ARG A 506 16.56 40.52 -4.25
C ARG A 506 16.67 39.22 -5.01
N GLY A 507 16.63 39.26 -6.32
CA GLY A 507 16.77 38.10 -7.18
C GLY A 507 18.23 37.61 -7.33
N PRO A 508 18.43 36.36 -7.67
CA PRO A 508 17.37 35.36 -7.94
C PRO A 508 16.67 34.86 -6.68
N LEU A 509 15.42 34.42 -6.85
CA LEU A 509 14.66 33.74 -5.81
C LEU A 509 14.86 32.22 -6.01
N THR A 510 15.38 31.54 -5.02
CA THR A 510 15.56 30.10 -5.06
C THR A 510 14.46 29.39 -4.27
N PHE A 511 13.74 28.49 -4.94
CA PHE A 511 12.76 27.61 -4.34
C PHE A 511 13.33 26.20 -4.31
N GLN A 512 13.25 25.55 -3.14
CA GLN A 512 13.67 24.18 -2.93
C GLN A 512 12.52 23.38 -2.36
N ALA A 513 12.12 22.32 -3.07
CA ALA A 513 11.11 21.36 -2.61
C ALA A 513 11.79 20.05 -2.19
N ARG A 514 11.38 19.49 -1.05
CA ARG A 514 11.88 18.22 -0.51
C ARG A 514 10.72 17.34 -0.09
N LEU A 515 10.66 16.13 -0.61
CA LEU A 515 9.74 15.10 -0.10
C LEU A 515 10.45 14.37 1.03
N ASN A 516 9.99 14.58 2.24
CA ASN A 516 10.59 14.04 3.46
C ASN A 516 9.77 12.86 4.00
N TYR A 517 10.47 11.94 4.66
CA TYR A 517 9.92 10.75 5.29
C TYR A 517 10.53 10.53 6.67
N ARG A 518 9.67 10.31 7.66
CA ARG A 518 10.04 9.85 9.01
C ARG A 518 9.15 8.68 9.39
N LYS A 519 9.76 7.51 9.60
CA LYS A 519 9.00 6.34 10.08
C LYS A 519 8.63 6.56 11.54
N PHE A 520 7.33 6.52 11.77
CA PHE A 520 6.66 6.92 13.00
C PHE A 520 6.70 8.42 13.26
N SER A 521 5.51 8.97 13.44
CA SER A 521 5.32 10.37 13.81
C SER A 521 5.92 10.65 15.18
N LYS A 522 6.20 11.92 15.45
CA LYS A 522 6.71 12.35 16.75
C LYS A 522 5.84 11.83 17.89
N TYR A 523 4.52 12.12 17.83
CA TYR A 523 3.60 11.70 18.89
C TYR A 523 3.59 10.19 19.12
N TYR A 524 3.56 9.38 18.05
CA TYR A 524 3.57 7.94 18.20
C TYR A 524 4.91 7.41 18.76
N THR A 525 6.02 8.07 18.44
CA THR A 525 7.33 7.76 19.02
C THR A 525 7.35 8.06 20.52
N GLU A 526 6.85 9.24 20.93
CA GLU A 526 6.71 9.60 22.34
C GLU A 526 5.77 8.64 23.08
N PHE A 527 4.61 8.32 22.52
CA PHE A 527 3.68 7.35 23.07
C PHE A 527 4.33 5.99 23.31
N SER A 528 5.16 5.54 22.37
CA SER A 528 5.80 4.23 22.44
C SER A 528 6.91 4.14 23.49
N TYR A 529 7.61 5.24 23.76
CA TYR A 529 8.82 5.24 24.59
C TYR A 529 8.71 6.04 25.89
N ALA A 530 7.89 7.07 25.92
CA ALA A 530 8.00 8.08 26.96
C ALA A 530 6.69 8.54 27.59
N LEU A 531 5.52 8.26 26.97
CA LEU A 531 4.26 8.72 27.52
C LEU A 531 3.58 7.64 28.38
N LYS A 532 2.98 8.09 29.47
CA LYS A 532 2.07 7.33 30.33
C LYS A 532 0.74 8.09 30.46
N PRO A 533 -0.39 7.39 30.71
CA PRO A 533 -1.63 8.08 31.05
C PRO A 533 -1.44 8.96 32.28
N LYS A 534 -2.02 10.17 32.31
CA LYS A 534 -2.08 11.01 33.50
C LYS A 534 -2.80 10.29 34.63
N ALA A 535 -2.38 10.51 35.88
CA ALA A 535 -3.10 10.03 37.06
C ALA A 535 -4.51 10.68 37.13
N ASP A 536 -5.40 10.06 37.87
CA ASP A 536 -6.76 10.55 38.16
C ASP A 536 -7.75 10.60 36.97
N GLN A 537 -7.44 9.98 35.83
CA GLN A 537 -8.39 9.90 34.73
C GLN A 537 -9.42 8.77 34.95
N ARG A 538 -10.71 9.09 34.79
CA ARG A 538 -11.79 8.14 34.95
C ARG A 538 -11.76 7.07 33.87
N ALA A 539 -12.03 5.82 34.24
CA ALA A 539 -12.14 4.69 33.29
C ALA A 539 -13.15 4.93 32.15
N ALA A 540 -14.14 5.82 32.38
CA ALA A 540 -15.13 6.20 31.38
C ALA A 540 -14.57 6.95 30.14
N LEU A 541 -13.32 7.40 30.19
CA LEU A 541 -12.64 8.05 29.05
C LEU A 541 -12.03 7.05 28.05
N VAL A 542 -12.11 5.76 28.37
CA VAL A 542 -11.53 4.69 27.56
C VAL A 542 -12.61 3.67 27.22
N SER A 543 -12.77 3.39 25.94
CA SER A 543 -13.69 2.38 25.44
C SER A 543 -13.18 1.76 24.15
N LEU A 544 -13.86 0.75 23.66
CA LEU A 544 -13.62 0.17 22.33
C LEU A 544 -13.91 1.14 21.18
N HIS A 545 -14.54 2.28 21.45
CA HIS A 545 -14.90 3.28 20.46
C HIS A 545 -13.96 4.50 20.48
N SER A 546 -13.34 4.78 21.62
CA SER A 546 -12.50 5.96 21.80
C SER A 546 -11.52 5.80 22.96
N ASP A 547 -10.39 6.49 22.89
CA ASP A 547 -9.44 6.72 24.00
C ASP A 547 -9.15 8.20 24.10
N SER A 548 -9.89 8.88 24.97
CA SER A 548 -9.73 10.31 25.25
C SER A 548 -8.79 10.61 26.42
N ARG A 549 -8.02 9.62 26.89
CA ARG A 549 -7.03 9.84 27.96
C ARG A 549 -5.99 10.85 27.50
N GLU A 550 -5.64 11.73 28.43
CA GLU A 550 -4.45 12.56 28.29
C GLU A 550 -3.22 11.80 28.74
N TYR A 551 -2.12 12.06 28.07
CA TYR A 551 -0.83 11.44 28.34
C TYR A 551 0.18 12.49 28.78
N GLU A 552 1.12 12.10 29.63
CA GLU A 552 2.20 12.94 30.16
C GLU A 552 3.55 12.21 30.04
N PRO A 553 4.67 12.93 29.98
CA PRO A 553 5.99 12.31 30.00
C PRO A 553 6.21 11.46 31.26
N ALA A 554 6.67 10.23 31.09
CA ALA A 554 7.09 9.37 32.19
C ALA A 554 8.43 9.84 32.72
N PRO A 555 8.64 9.91 34.06
CA PRO A 555 9.90 10.34 34.65
C PRO A 555 11.09 9.51 34.16
N GLY A 556 12.13 10.19 33.69
CA GLY A 556 13.37 9.54 33.22
C GLY A 556 13.27 8.85 31.85
N ALA A 557 12.11 8.87 31.20
CA ALA A 557 11.96 8.30 29.87
C ALA A 557 12.75 9.09 28.81
N ARG A 558 13.27 8.38 27.81
CA ARG A 558 13.98 8.99 26.68
C ARG A 558 13.25 8.63 25.38
N VAL A 559 13.01 9.64 24.57
CA VAL A 559 12.46 9.49 23.21
C VAL A 559 13.61 9.32 22.24
N PRO A 560 13.67 8.22 21.47
CA PRO A 560 14.70 8.08 20.45
C PRO A 560 14.49 9.08 19.33
N GLU A 561 15.56 9.59 18.75
CA GLU A 561 15.52 10.39 17.53
C GLU A 561 15.31 9.48 16.32
N ILE A 562 14.22 9.71 15.59
CA ILE A 562 13.91 8.95 14.38
C ILE A 562 14.40 9.75 13.16
N PRO A 563 15.23 9.16 12.30
CA PRO A 563 15.82 9.87 11.18
C PRO A 563 14.77 10.32 10.17
N ILE A 564 14.88 11.58 9.74
CA ILE A 564 14.18 12.12 8.57
C ILE A 564 15.02 11.81 7.33
N VAL A 565 14.39 11.25 6.31
CA VAL A 565 15.04 10.92 5.04
C VAL A 565 14.37 11.70 3.93
N THR A 566 15.11 12.55 3.22
CA THR A 566 14.62 13.18 2.00
C THR A 566 14.64 12.14 0.87
N LEU A 567 13.45 11.80 0.36
CA LEU A 567 13.25 10.79 -0.68
C LEU A 567 13.60 11.32 -2.06
N ALA A 568 13.18 12.57 -2.33
CA ALA A 568 13.42 13.29 -3.58
C ALA A 568 13.44 14.80 -3.32
N ARG A 569 14.08 15.53 -4.20
CA ARG A 569 14.15 17.01 -4.13
C ARG A 569 14.11 17.63 -5.52
N GLY A 570 13.58 18.84 -5.59
CA GLY A 570 13.61 19.71 -6.77
C GLY A 570 14.03 21.12 -6.36
N GLU A 571 14.66 21.84 -7.26
CA GLU A 571 15.10 23.22 -7.04
C GLU A 571 14.94 24.05 -8.31
N VAL A 572 14.52 25.30 -8.15
CA VAL A 572 14.46 26.27 -9.25
C VAL A 572 14.85 27.66 -8.74
N SER A 573 15.60 28.40 -9.55
CA SER A 573 15.93 29.80 -9.29
C SER A 573 15.29 30.68 -10.32
N LEU A 574 14.52 31.69 -9.86
CA LEU A 574 13.74 32.59 -10.72
C LEU A 574 14.17 34.05 -10.53
N PRO A 575 14.32 34.81 -11.60
CA PRO A 575 14.67 36.23 -11.49
C PRO A 575 13.51 37.05 -10.94
N VAL A 576 13.84 38.19 -10.31
CA VAL A 576 12.88 39.18 -9.85
C VAL A 576 12.71 40.24 -10.94
N ALA A 577 11.46 40.57 -11.25
CA ALA A 577 11.16 41.62 -12.24
C ALA A 577 11.59 43.02 -11.75
N PRO A 578 12.03 43.89 -12.65
CA PRO A 578 12.20 45.32 -12.33
C PRO A 578 10.92 45.92 -11.77
N ARG A 579 11.04 46.94 -10.91
CA ARG A 579 9.86 47.63 -10.35
C ARG A 579 8.92 48.13 -11.44
N GLY A 580 7.64 47.76 -11.32
CA GLY A 580 6.60 48.16 -12.27
C GLY A 580 6.47 47.27 -13.50
N SER A 581 7.34 46.26 -13.65
CA SER A 581 7.21 45.25 -14.68
C SER A 581 6.37 44.06 -14.18
N LYS A 582 5.48 43.54 -15.05
CA LYS A 582 4.66 42.39 -14.73
C LYS A 582 5.32 41.10 -15.17
N THR A 583 4.99 40.01 -14.49
CA THR A 583 5.41 38.68 -14.87
C THR A 583 4.91 38.32 -16.28
N ASN A 584 5.81 37.86 -17.14
CA ASN A 584 5.45 37.37 -18.47
C ASN A 584 5.05 35.89 -18.39
N TRP A 585 3.75 35.60 -18.40
CA TRP A 585 3.19 34.28 -18.36
C TRP A 585 3.26 33.61 -19.76
N ARG A 586 4.12 32.63 -19.92
CA ARG A 586 4.26 31.84 -21.14
C ARG A 586 4.64 30.41 -20.81
N TYR A 587 4.34 29.46 -21.68
CA TYR A 587 4.74 28.07 -21.55
C TYR A 587 5.58 27.60 -22.74
N SER A 588 6.28 26.46 -22.55
CA SER A 588 7.01 25.76 -23.61
C SER A 588 6.52 24.31 -23.67
N ALA A 589 6.26 23.83 -24.89
CA ALA A 589 5.94 22.43 -25.17
C ALA A 589 7.12 21.78 -25.91
N ALA A 590 8.33 22.01 -25.44
CA ALA A 590 9.53 21.40 -26.01
C ALA A 590 9.50 19.87 -25.85
N ARG A 591 10.14 19.14 -26.80
CA ARG A 591 10.21 17.67 -26.71
C ARG A 591 10.90 17.18 -25.43
N SER A 592 11.82 17.95 -24.85
CA SER A 592 12.51 17.63 -23.59
C SER A 592 11.59 17.64 -22.36
N SER A 593 10.50 18.41 -22.39
CA SER A 593 9.62 18.64 -21.23
C SER A 593 8.29 17.85 -21.27
N TRP A 594 8.11 16.97 -22.27
CA TRP A 594 6.82 16.27 -22.45
C TRP A 594 6.41 15.41 -21.23
N GLU A 595 7.36 14.72 -20.59
CA GLU A 595 7.06 13.89 -19.39
C GLU A 595 6.60 14.77 -18.21
N ARG A 596 7.18 15.96 -18.06
CA ARG A 596 6.84 16.91 -17.00
C ARG A 596 5.40 17.43 -17.16
N TRP A 597 5.02 17.78 -18.40
CA TRP A 597 3.62 18.12 -18.73
C TRP A 597 2.66 16.97 -18.49
N ASN A 598 3.06 15.76 -18.83
CA ASN A 598 2.26 14.55 -18.58
C ASN A 598 2.06 14.33 -17.07
N ASP A 599 3.10 14.47 -16.28
CA ASP A 599 3.07 14.25 -14.83
C ASP A 599 2.21 15.33 -14.13
N TRP A 600 2.35 16.59 -14.53
CA TRP A 600 1.49 17.68 -14.06
C TRP A 600 0.01 17.48 -14.46
N GLY A 601 -0.23 17.04 -15.68
CA GLY A 601 -1.57 16.71 -16.18
C GLY A 601 -2.20 15.53 -15.42
N ILE A 602 -1.43 14.50 -15.06
CA ILE A 602 -1.90 13.36 -14.26
C ILE A 602 -2.32 13.83 -12.86
N GLY A 603 -1.48 14.64 -12.18
CA GLY A 603 -1.82 15.18 -10.87
C GLY A 603 -3.09 16.03 -10.90
N SER A 604 -3.20 16.91 -11.90
CA SER A 604 -4.41 17.75 -12.11
C SER A 604 -5.66 16.90 -12.36
N LEU A 605 -5.54 15.84 -13.18
CA LEU A 605 -6.65 14.92 -13.47
C LEU A 605 -7.17 14.22 -12.20
N LEU A 606 -6.25 13.72 -11.38
CA LEU A 606 -6.60 13.00 -10.16
C LEU A 606 -7.19 13.90 -9.07
N GLN A 607 -6.85 15.18 -9.07
CA GLN A 607 -7.45 16.21 -8.21
C GLN A 607 -8.82 16.69 -8.71
N GLY A 608 -9.19 16.35 -9.94
CA GLY A 608 -10.42 16.83 -10.57
C GLY A 608 -10.32 18.21 -11.23
N ASP A 609 -9.12 18.77 -11.43
CA ASP A 609 -8.90 19.96 -12.27
C ASP A 609 -8.80 19.52 -13.75
N LEU A 610 -9.95 19.21 -14.33
CA LEU A 610 -10.04 18.58 -15.66
C LEU A 610 -9.51 19.48 -16.78
N LYS A 611 -9.71 20.79 -16.69
CA LYS A 611 -9.20 21.74 -17.69
C LYS A 611 -7.69 21.90 -17.59
N ALA A 612 -7.12 21.89 -16.39
CA ALA A 612 -5.68 21.86 -16.24
C ALA A 612 -5.09 20.55 -16.78
N ALA A 613 -5.74 19.41 -16.51
CA ALA A 613 -5.34 18.12 -17.06
C ALA A 613 -5.40 18.11 -18.61
N GLU A 614 -6.51 18.54 -19.20
CA GLU A 614 -6.64 18.66 -20.67
C GLU A 614 -5.53 19.56 -21.25
N PHE A 615 -5.30 20.72 -20.62
CA PHE A 615 -4.26 21.65 -21.05
C PHE A 615 -2.87 20.99 -21.02
N GLY A 616 -2.49 20.33 -19.92
CA GLY A 616 -1.21 19.64 -19.79
C GLY A 616 -1.02 18.54 -20.81
N PHE A 617 -2.03 17.67 -20.98
CA PHE A 617 -1.96 16.58 -21.96
C PHE A 617 -1.93 17.06 -23.40
N LEU A 618 -2.57 18.19 -23.74
CA LEU A 618 -2.40 18.80 -25.06
C LEU A 618 -0.95 19.25 -25.30
N ARG A 619 -0.24 19.78 -24.29
CA ARG A 619 1.20 20.08 -24.40
C ARG A 619 2.04 18.84 -24.66
N VAL A 620 1.64 17.69 -24.07
CA VAL A 620 2.28 16.38 -24.40
C VAL A 620 2.10 16.04 -25.87
N THR A 621 0.89 16.21 -26.42
CA THR A 621 0.63 15.89 -27.84
C THR A 621 1.34 16.84 -28.80
N GLU A 622 1.57 18.09 -28.41
CA GLU A 622 2.39 19.06 -29.17
C GLU A 622 3.87 18.65 -29.17
N ALA A 623 4.41 18.31 -27.99
CA ALA A 623 5.81 17.92 -27.83
C ALA A 623 6.13 16.52 -28.41
N ARG A 624 5.18 15.58 -28.33
CA ARG A 624 5.32 14.18 -28.71
C ARG A 624 4.06 13.71 -29.46
N PRO A 625 3.82 14.18 -30.70
CA PRO A 625 2.66 13.74 -31.49
C PRO A 625 2.68 12.24 -31.83
N ASP A 626 3.84 11.60 -31.72
CA ASP A 626 4.10 10.18 -31.89
C ASP A 626 3.78 9.32 -30.63
N TYR A 627 3.40 9.92 -29.50
CA TYR A 627 3.16 9.23 -28.24
C TYR A 627 1.67 8.96 -28.03
N ALA A 628 1.25 7.69 -28.20
CA ALA A 628 -0.15 7.29 -28.13
C ALA A 628 -0.83 7.65 -26.80
N ASP A 629 -0.14 7.48 -25.66
CA ASP A 629 -0.70 7.81 -24.35
C ASP A 629 -0.93 9.31 -24.15
N GLY A 630 -0.18 10.17 -24.83
CA GLY A 630 -0.44 11.61 -24.81
C GLY A 630 -1.85 11.93 -25.31
N TRP A 631 -2.23 11.40 -26.45
CA TRP A 631 -3.58 11.52 -27.02
C TRP A 631 -4.63 10.85 -26.15
N LEU A 632 -4.32 9.66 -25.62
CA LEU A 632 -5.22 8.92 -24.74
C LEU A 632 -5.50 9.67 -23.43
N ASN A 633 -4.51 10.34 -22.85
CA ASN A 633 -4.66 11.10 -21.61
C ASN A 633 -5.55 12.34 -21.82
N VAL A 634 -5.49 12.99 -22.99
CA VAL A 634 -6.49 14.02 -23.36
C VAL A 634 -7.90 13.42 -23.36
N ALA A 635 -8.08 12.24 -23.98
CA ALA A 635 -9.37 11.57 -23.97
C ALA A 635 -9.87 11.21 -22.57
N ARG A 636 -8.97 10.80 -21.66
CA ARG A 636 -9.33 10.53 -20.23
C ARG A 636 -9.93 11.75 -19.57
N ALA A 637 -9.32 12.93 -19.72
CA ALA A 637 -9.83 14.18 -19.16
C ALA A 637 -11.20 14.52 -19.75
N LEU A 638 -11.36 14.42 -21.06
CA LEU A 638 -12.60 14.72 -21.77
C LEU A 638 -13.75 13.74 -21.43
N ILE A 639 -13.45 12.44 -21.24
CA ILE A 639 -14.46 11.46 -20.77
C ILE A 639 -14.97 11.83 -19.39
N GLN A 640 -14.08 12.22 -18.47
CA GLN A 640 -14.49 12.64 -17.12
C GLN A 640 -15.27 13.96 -17.16
N GLU A 641 -14.94 14.86 -18.05
CA GLU A 641 -15.67 16.12 -18.27
C GLU A 641 -17.03 15.89 -18.95
N GLY A 642 -17.16 14.78 -19.74
CA GLY A 642 -18.34 14.40 -20.49
C GLY A 642 -18.37 14.92 -21.92
N GLU A 643 -17.26 15.40 -22.39
CA GLU A 643 -17.03 15.83 -23.76
C GLU A 643 -16.78 14.61 -24.68
N ILE A 644 -17.77 13.72 -24.77
CA ILE A 644 -17.61 12.37 -25.35
C ILE A 644 -17.24 12.43 -26.83
N GLU A 645 -17.85 13.30 -27.61
CA GLU A 645 -17.54 13.42 -29.06
C GLU A 645 -16.09 13.86 -29.29
N ARG A 646 -15.61 14.79 -28.46
CA ARG A 646 -14.20 15.20 -28.51
C ARG A 646 -13.28 14.07 -28.07
N ALA A 647 -13.66 13.34 -27.01
CA ALA A 647 -12.88 12.21 -26.49
C ALA A 647 -12.67 11.11 -27.54
N LYS A 648 -13.72 10.75 -28.30
CA LYS A 648 -13.64 9.78 -29.41
C LYS A 648 -12.55 10.14 -30.40
N LEU A 649 -12.46 11.43 -30.81
CA LEU A 649 -11.43 11.89 -31.75
C LEU A 649 -10.01 11.65 -31.23
N TYR A 650 -9.78 11.85 -29.95
CA TYR A 650 -8.46 11.63 -29.32
C TYR A 650 -8.16 10.15 -29.09
N VAL A 651 -9.16 9.33 -28.76
CA VAL A 651 -9.02 7.87 -28.73
C VAL A 651 -8.63 7.32 -30.11
N GLU A 652 -9.26 7.78 -31.19
CA GLU A 652 -8.93 7.37 -32.56
C GLU A 652 -7.48 7.74 -32.93
N LYS A 653 -7.00 8.92 -32.53
CA LYS A 653 -5.60 9.30 -32.74
C LYS A 653 -4.65 8.36 -32.00
N ALA A 654 -4.94 8.03 -30.74
CA ALA A 654 -4.14 7.09 -29.96
C ALA A 654 -4.15 5.69 -30.62
N MET A 655 -5.30 5.22 -31.09
CA MET A 655 -5.43 3.92 -31.77
C MET A 655 -4.63 3.85 -33.08
N LYS A 656 -4.59 4.93 -33.87
CA LYS A 656 -3.78 5.01 -35.09
C LYS A 656 -2.29 4.90 -34.84
N LEU A 657 -1.84 5.35 -33.67
CA LEU A 657 -0.44 5.28 -33.26
C LEU A 657 -0.07 3.91 -32.68
N ASP A 658 -0.92 3.35 -31.83
CA ASP A 658 -0.68 2.02 -31.25
C ASP A 658 -1.99 1.32 -30.85
N VAL A 659 -2.49 0.47 -31.71
CA VAL A 659 -3.71 -0.34 -31.51
C VAL A 659 -3.49 -1.52 -30.55
N SER A 660 -2.23 -1.85 -30.22
CA SER A 660 -1.90 -2.97 -29.32
C SER A 660 -2.09 -2.64 -27.85
N LEU A 661 -2.17 -1.36 -27.50
CA LEU A 661 -2.32 -0.89 -26.12
C LEU A 661 -3.72 -1.20 -25.58
N GLY A 662 -3.83 -2.11 -24.63
CA GLY A 662 -5.11 -2.49 -24.02
C GLY A 662 -5.86 -1.31 -23.40
N ARG A 663 -5.15 -0.34 -22.82
CA ARG A 663 -5.73 0.88 -22.25
C ARG A 663 -6.45 1.76 -23.28
N VAL A 664 -6.02 1.77 -24.54
CA VAL A 664 -6.70 2.51 -25.60
C VAL A 664 -8.09 1.90 -25.85
N TRP A 665 -8.19 0.57 -25.88
CA TRP A 665 -9.46 -0.15 -26.00
C TRP A 665 -10.36 0.04 -24.77
N PHE A 666 -9.77 0.12 -23.58
CA PHE A 666 -10.53 0.40 -22.37
C PHE A 666 -11.21 1.78 -22.45
N PHE A 667 -10.46 2.85 -22.77
CA PHE A 667 -11.04 4.20 -22.84
C PHE A 667 -11.94 4.38 -24.07
N LYS A 668 -11.71 3.65 -25.18
CA LYS A 668 -12.68 3.52 -26.26
C LYS A 668 -14.01 3.01 -25.74
N ALA A 669 -13.98 1.89 -25.01
CA ALA A 669 -15.17 1.32 -24.41
C ALA A 669 -15.89 2.26 -23.44
N MET A 670 -15.14 3.06 -22.66
CA MET A 670 -15.73 4.04 -21.75
C MET A 670 -16.44 5.17 -22.53
N ALA A 671 -15.87 5.63 -23.62
CA ALA A 671 -16.52 6.63 -24.49
C ALA A 671 -17.77 6.05 -25.17
N GLU A 672 -17.70 4.83 -25.72
CA GLU A 672 -18.84 4.13 -26.36
C GLU A 672 -19.98 3.88 -25.35
N LYS A 673 -19.63 3.44 -24.11
CA LYS A 673 -20.61 3.27 -23.03
C LYS A 673 -21.28 4.60 -22.65
N ALA A 674 -20.50 5.69 -22.55
CA ALA A 674 -21.04 7.01 -22.21
C ALA A 674 -21.97 7.56 -23.29
N ASP A 675 -21.75 7.17 -24.54
CA ASP A 675 -22.60 7.48 -25.70
C ASP A 675 -23.83 6.55 -25.81
N GLY A 676 -23.91 5.51 -24.98
CA GLY A 676 -25.00 4.54 -24.98
C GLY A 676 -24.83 3.37 -25.96
N ASP A 677 -23.72 3.30 -26.70
CA ASP A 677 -23.42 2.18 -27.60
C ASP A 677 -22.83 1.00 -26.80
N TYR A 678 -23.72 0.28 -26.15
CA TYR A 678 -23.33 -0.85 -25.28
C TYR A 678 -22.76 -2.04 -26.07
N GLU A 679 -23.13 -2.21 -27.35
CA GLU A 679 -22.59 -3.29 -28.18
C GLU A 679 -21.12 -3.03 -28.52
N ALA A 680 -20.79 -1.85 -29.00
CA ALA A 680 -19.41 -1.47 -29.30
C ALA A 680 -18.55 -1.47 -28.02
N ALA A 681 -19.10 -0.96 -26.92
CA ALA A 681 -18.41 -0.96 -25.63
C ALA A 681 -18.08 -2.39 -25.16
N LEU A 682 -18.99 -3.37 -25.28
CA LEU A 682 -18.73 -4.77 -24.96
C LEU A 682 -17.65 -5.38 -25.87
N GLU A 683 -17.69 -5.12 -27.16
CA GLU A 683 -16.68 -5.61 -28.10
C GLU A 683 -15.28 -5.09 -27.71
N SER A 684 -15.18 -3.80 -27.44
CA SER A 684 -13.94 -3.16 -26.98
C SER A 684 -13.46 -3.75 -25.64
N LEU A 685 -14.35 -3.93 -24.65
CA LEU A 685 -14.01 -4.53 -23.35
C LEU A 685 -13.61 -6.01 -23.47
N ARG A 686 -14.25 -6.78 -24.36
CA ARG A 686 -13.84 -8.18 -24.61
C ARG A 686 -12.42 -8.27 -25.17
N ARG A 687 -11.97 -7.26 -25.90
CA ARG A 687 -10.60 -7.18 -26.37
C ARG A 687 -9.65 -6.87 -25.20
N VAL A 688 -10.03 -5.97 -24.30
CA VAL A 688 -9.26 -5.68 -23.07
C VAL A 688 -9.20 -6.90 -22.17
N GLU A 689 -10.30 -7.62 -21.96
CA GLU A 689 -10.38 -8.86 -21.17
C GLU A 689 -9.37 -9.92 -21.65
N ARG A 690 -9.19 -10.08 -22.97
CA ARG A 690 -8.20 -11.03 -23.50
C ARG A 690 -6.75 -10.64 -23.17
N LEU A 691 -6.46 -9.33 -23.06
CA LEU A 691 -5.14 -8.81 -22.70
C LEU A 691 -4.91 -8.78 -21.18
N TYR A 692 -5.97 -8.51 -20.42
CA TYR A 692 -5.95 -8.37 -18.95
C TYR A 692 -7.09 -9.20 -18.33
N PRO A 693 -6.98 -10.54 -18.33
CA PRO A 693 -8.09 -11.40 -17.89
C PRO A 693 -8.42 -11.27 -16.40
N ARG A 694 -7.50 -10.77 -15.60
CA ARG A 694 -7.68 -10.54 -14.16
C ARG A 694 -7.96 -9.07 -13.79
N ASP A 695 -8.21 -8.20 -14.77
CA ASP A 695 -8.61 -6.82 -14.48
C ASP A 695 -10.06 -6.79 -13.97
N ARG A 696 -10.24 -6.59 -12.67
CA ARG A 696 -11.55 -6.57 -12.02
C ARG A 696 -12.45 -5.42 -12.51
N VAL A 697 -11.86 -4.28 -12.91
CA VAL A 697 -12.65 -3.15 -13.42
C VAL A 697 -13.21 -3.45 -14.80
N VAL A 698 -12.43 -4.09 -15.66
CA VAL A 698 -12.90 -4.56 -16.98
C VAL A 698 -14.07 -5.53 -16.78
N GLN A 699 -13.96 -6.50 -15.87
CA GLN A 699 -15.03 -7.46 -15.60
C GLN A 699 -16.27 -6.78 -14.98
N ASN A 700 -16.09 -5.81 -14.08
CA ASN A 700 -17.19 -5.01 -13.55
C ASN A 700 -17.93 -4.23 -14.64
N GLN A 701 -17.20 -3.60 -15.58
CA GLN A 701 -17.81 -2.87 -16.70
C GLN A 701 -18.58 -3.81 -17.63
N ILE A 702 -18.01 -4.97 -17.98
CA ILE A 702 -18.69 -6.01 -18.76
C ILE A 702 -19.97 -6.45 -18.06
N GLY A 703 -19.88 -6.82 -16.78
CA GLY A 703 -21.03 -7.25 -15.98
C GLY A 703 -22.10 -6.17 -15.89
N ARG A 704 -21.73 -4.92 -15.74
CA ARG A 704 -22.66 -3.79 -15.68
C ARG A 704 -23.39 -3.57 -17.02
N ILE A 705 -22.67 -3.62 -18.14
CA ILE A 705 -23.28 -3.47 -19.47
C ILE A 705 -24.22 -4.64 -19.76
N LEU A 706 -23.83 -5.88 -19.48
CA LEU A 706 -24.68 -7.05 -19.65
C LEU A 706 -25.96 -6.96 -18.81
N PHE A 707 -25.86 -6.46 -17.58
CA PHE A 707 -27.03 -6.18 -16.74
C PHE A 707 -27.98 -5.16 -17.40
N LEU A 708 -27.44 -4.04 -17.92
CA LEU A 708 -28.24 -3.01 -18.59
C LEU A 708 -28.95 -3.57 -19.85
N LYS A 709 -28.31 -4.51 -20.52
CA LYS A 709 -28.89 -5.25 -21.67
C LYS A 709 -29.86 -6.38 -21.26
N ARG A 710 -30.09 -6.58 -19.97
CA ARG A 710 -30.89 -7.67 -19.37
C ARG A 710 -30.32 -9.07 -19.61
N ASP A 711 -29.06 -9.21 -20.00
CA ASP A 711 -28.37 -10.48 -19.95
C ASP A 711 -27.84 -10.72 -18.53
N PHE A 712 -28.76 -11.10 -17.64
CA PHE A 712 -28.46 -11.28 -16.23
C PHE A 712 -27.52 -12.47 -16.00
N ALA A 713 -27.62 -13.54 -16.79
CA ALA A 713 -26.74 -14.71 -16.66
C ALA A 713 -25.30 -14.36 -17.08
N GLY A 714 -25.13 -13.65 -18.18
CA GLY A 714 -23.84 -13.14 -18.60
C GLY A 714 -23.24 -12.16 -17.60
N ALA A 715 -24.08 -11.28 -17.03
CA ALA A 715 -23.65 -10.35 -15.97
C ALA A 715 -23.11 -11.09 -14.73
N VAL A 716 -23.82 -12.12 -14.25
CA VAL A 716 -23.37 -12.96 -13.13
C VAL A 716 -22.04 -13.61 -13.45
N ALA A 717 -21.87 -14.18 -14.66
CA ALA A 717 -20.63 -14.84 -15.05
C ALA A 717 -19.43 -13.87 -15.04
N ALA A 718 -19.58 -12.65 -15.54
CA ALA A 718 -18.52 -11.63 -15.53
C ALA A 718 -18.20 -11.15 -14.10
N LEU A 719 -19.22 -10.85 -13.29
CA LEU A 719 -19.05 -10.32 -11.95
C LEU A 719 -18.46 -11.36 -10.98
N ARG A 720 -18.72 -12.65 -11.18
CA ARG A 720 -18.07 -13.71 -10.40
C ARG A 720 -16.56 -13.76 -10.65
N ARG A 721 -16.09 -13.45 -11.87
CA ARG A 721 -14.64 -13.35 -12.14
C ARG A 721 -13.98 -12.19 -11.39
N VAL A 722 -14.73 -11.11 -11.08
CA VAL A 722 -14.23 -10.06 -10.18
C VAL A 722 -13.91 -10.66 -8.82
N LEU A 723 -14.83 -11.47 -8.26
CA LEU A 723 -14.67 -12.08 -6.94
C LEU A 723 -13.56 -13.15 -6.88
N GLU A 724 -13.19 -13.74 -8.01
CA GLU A 724 -12.00 -14.61 -8.09
C GLU A 724 -10.69 -13.82 -7.83
N VAL A 725 -10.69 -12.51 -8.08
CA VAL A 725 -9.54 -11.63 -7.89
C VAL A 725 -9.66 -10.87 -6.57
N ASP A 726 -10.83 -10.29 -6.29
CA ASP A 726 -11.12 -9.49 -5.11
C ASP A 726 -12.48 -9.88 -4.52
N THR A 727 -12.46 -10.64 -3.44
CA THR A 727 -13.68 -11.13 -2.75
C THR A 727 -14.51 -10.03 -2.11
N GLU A 728 -13.98 -8.82 -1.99
CA GLU A 728 -14.58 -7.71 -1.24
C GLU A 728 -15.03 -6.57 -2.18
N ASP A 729 -14.96 -6.78 -3.50
CA ASP A 729 -15.35 -5.76 -4.48
C ASP A 729 -16.84 -5.37 -4.31
N VAL A 730 -17.03 -4.19 -3.75
CA VAL A 730 -18.37 -3.65 -3.42
C VAL A 730 -19.23 -3.51 -4.65
N GLN A 731 -18.65 -3.10 -5.79
CA GLN A 731 -19.35 -2.90 -7.05
C GLN A 731 -19.83 -4.24 -7.61
N ALA A 732 -19.00 -5.27 -7.53
CA ALA A 732 -19.39 -6.63 -7.95
C ALA A 732 -20.55 -7.16 -7.10
N HIS A 733 -20.49 -7.04 -5.78
CA HIS A 733 -21.58 -7.50 -4.91
C HIS A 733 -22.89 -6.75 -5.17
N TYR A 734 -22.84 -5.43 -5.36
CA TYR A 734 -24.02 -4.66 -5.70
C TYR A 734 -24.64 -5.11 -7.03
N ASN A 735 -23.83 -5.24 -8.08
CA ASN A 735 -24.31 -5.64 -9.41
C ASN A 735 -24.76 -7.10 -9.42
N LEU A 736 -24.11 -8.01 -8.68
CA LEU A 736 -24.55 -9.40 -8.52
C LEU A 736 -25.91 -9.47 -7.83
N MET A 737 -26.13 -8.69 -6.77
CA MET A 737 -27.44 -8.60 -6.12
C MET A 737 -28.53 -8.24 -7.14
N LEU A 738 -28.29 -7.24 -7.99
CA LEU A 738 -29.24 -6.80 -8.99
C LEU A 738 -29.45 -7.87 -10.09
N ALA A 739 -28.37 -8.49 -10.56
CA ALA A 739 -28.43 -9.51 -11.62
C ALA A 739 -29.17 -10.78 -11.15
N TYR A 740 -28.91 -11.25 -9.92
CA TYR A 740 -29.65 -12.38 -9.33
C TYR A 740 -31.13 -12.05 -9.10
N ARG A 741 -31.47 -10.82 -8.75
CA ARG A 741 -32.89 -10.37 -8.72
C ARG A 741 -33.53 -10.46 -10.11
N GLY A 742 -32.81 -10.07 -11.16
CA GLY A 742 -33.25 -10.20 -12.55
C GLY A 742 -33.49 -11.65 -12.99
N LEU A 743 -32.73 -12.60 -12.45
CA LEU A 743 -32.90 -14.05 -12.68
C LEU A 743 -33.97 -14.69 -11.80
N GLY A 744 -34.54 -13.99 -10.82
CA GLY A 744 -35.46 -14.56 -9.84
C GLY A 744 -34.77 -15.40 -8.74
N ASP A 745 -33.43 -15.40 -8.67
CA ASP A 745 -32.64 -16.12 -7.66
C ASP A 745 -32.56 -15.29 -6.39
N VAL A 746 -33.58 -15.41 -5.54
CA VAL A 746 -33.76 -14.63 -4.31
C VAL A 746 -32.67 -14.96 -3.28
N GLU A 747 -32.19 -16.19 -3.22
CA GLU A 747 -31.21 -16.65 -2.24
C GLU A 747 -29.84 -15.96 -2.49
N ASN A 748 -29.33 -16.09 -3.71
CA ASN A 748 -28.07 -15.44 -4.07
C ASN A 748 -28.20 -13.91 -4.07
N ALA A 749 -29.32 -13.34 -4.46
CA ALA A 749 -29.57 -11.91 -4.36
C ALA A 749 -29.44 -11.41 -2.90
N ARG A 750 -30.08 -12.10 -1.93
CA ARG A 750 -29.97 -11.78 -0.50
C ARG A 750 -28.56 -11.98 0.05
N ARG A 751 -27.85 -13.01 -0.43
CA ARG A 751 -26.46 -13.24 -0.03
C ARG A 751 -25.57 -12.06 -0.45
N HIS A 752 -25.65 -11.66 -1.71
CA HIS A 752 -24.86 -10.53 -2.23
C HIS A 752 -25.30 -9.18 -1.65
N GLU A 753 -26.55 -9.02 -1.27
CA GLU A 753 -27.00 -7.84 -0.53
C GLU A 753 -26.32 -7.74 0.85
N ARG A 754 -26.18 -8.86 1.59
CA ARG A 754 -25.47 -8.89 2.88
C ARG A 754 -24.00 -8.55 2.70
N LEU A 755 -23.31 -9.13 1.70
CA LEU A 755 -21.91 -8.84 1.39
C LEU A 755 -21.70 -7.38 0.97
N PHE A 756 -22.59 -6.85 0.13
CA PHE A 756 -22.57 -5.44 -0.24
C PHE A 756 -22.69 -4.53 1.02
N ARG A 757 -23.62 -4.83 1.93
CA ARG A 757 -23.77 -4.05 3.18
C ARG A 757 -22.58 -4.21 4.12
N ARG A 758 -21.95 -5.38 4.14
CA ARG A 758 -20.72 -5.63 4.92
C ARG A 758 -19.58 -4.72 4.46
N PHE A 759 -19.32 -4.67 3.16
CA PHE A 759 -18.16 -4.00 2.59
C PHE A 759 -18.37 -2.52 2.25
N LYS A 760 -19.62 -2.06 2.12
CA LYS A 760 -19.92 -0.65 1.83
C LYS A 760 -19.52 0.24 3.01
N ALA A 761 -18.96 1.43 2.70
CA ALA A 761 -18.62 2.45 3.70
C ALA A 761 -19.85 2.93 4.50
N ASP A 762 -19.62 3.30 5.74
CA ASP A 762 -20.64 3.97 6.56
C ASP A 762 -20.61 5.48 6.30
N GLU A 763 -21.49 5.94 5.45
CA GLU A 763 -21.60 7.36 5.10
C GLU A 763 -21.97 8.23 6.31
N SER A 764 -22.70 7.68 7.31
CA SER A 764 -23.08 8.40 8.52
C SER A 764 -21.87 8.75 9.41
N ALA A 765 -20.81 7.94 9.36
CA ALA A 765 -19.57 8.18 10.10
C ALA A 765 -18.85 9.46 9.68
N GLN A 766 -19.17 10.03 8.49
CA GLN A 766 -18.66 11.33 8.08
C GLN A 766 -19.03 12.47 9.05
N ALA A 767 -20.10 12.34 9.80
CA ALA A 767 -20.47 13.30 10.84
C ALA A 767 -19.39 13.47 11.92
N LEU A 768 -18.62 12.40 12.22
CA LEU A 768 -17.52 12.40 13.17
C LEU A 768 -16.39 13.36 12.76
N THR A 769 -16.27 13.66 11.46
CA THR A 769 -15.23 14.58 10.96
C THR A 769 -15.50 16.04 11.35
N ALA A 770 -16.73 16.39 11.77
CA ALA A 770 -17.11 17.78 12.05
C ALA A 770 -16.22 18.40 13.14
N LYS A 771 -15.94 17.67 14.22
CA LYS A 771 -15.07 18.11 15.32
C LYS A 771 -13.66 18.44 14.81
N ALA A 772 -13.02 17.53 14.07
CA ALA A 772 -11.68 17.72 13.55
C ALA A 772 -11.61 18.94 12.59
N ARG A 773 -12.59 19.08 11.71
CA ARG A 773 -12.68 20.22 10.77
C ARG A 773 -12.83 21.59 11.47
N MET A 774 -13.47 21.63 12.63
CA MET A 774 -13.64 22.86 13.42
C MET A 774 -12.38 23.20 14.22
N LEU A 775 -11.64 22.20 14.69
CA LEU A 775 -10.48 22.36 15.54
C LEU A 775 -9.18 22.65 14.77
N SER A 776 -9.06 22.20 13.53
CA SER A 776 -7.86 22.38 12.69
C SER A 776 -8.26 22.93 11.31
N ALA A 777 -7.87 24.17 11.06
CA ALA A 777 -8.05 24.79 9.74
C ALA A 777 -7.15 24.11 8.69
N GLU A 778 -5.97 23.67 9.11
CA GLU A 778 -4.96 22.98 8.30
C GLU A 778 -5.49 21.62 7.84
N ASP A 779 -5.99 20.79 8.75
CA ASP A 779 -6.58 19.48 8.40
C ASP A 779 -7.84 19.64 7.55
N ASN A 780 -8.65 20.69 7.78
CA ASN A 780 -9.80 20.99 6.93
C ASN A 780 -9.38 21.45 5.52
N ASN A 781 -8.25 22.15 5.38
CA ASN A 781 -7.65 22.49 4.10
C ASN A 781 -7.17 21.22 3.38
N GLU A 782 -6.41 20.37 4.05
CA GLU A 782 -5.92 19.08 3.53
C GLU A 782 -7.05 18.16 3.01
N ARG A 783 -8.22 18.23 3.60
CA ARG A 783 -9.39 17.44 3.18
C ARG A 783 -9.92 17.82 1.79
N GLN A 784 -9.64 19.04 1.32
CA GLN A 784 -10.08 19.50 0.01
C GLN A 784 -9.21 18.87 -1.08
N GLN A 785 -9.82 18.44 -2.19
CA GLN A 785 -9.08 17.85 -3.30
C GLN A 785 -8.09 18.84 -3.92
N ILE A 786 -8.52 20.08 -4.13
CA ILE A 786 -7.70 21.18 -4.63
C ILE A 786 -7.62 22.20 -3.51
N HIS A 787 -6.42 22.48 -3.05
CA HIS A 787 -6.14 23.43 -1.97
C HIS A 787 -4.73 24.00 -2.12
N GLU A 788 -4.46 25.09 -1.42
CA GLU A 788 -3.17 25.76 -1.45
C GLU A 788 -2.51 25.75 -0.07
N HIS A 789 -1.20 25.55 -0.02
CA HIS A 789 -0.39 25.67 1.17
C HIS A 789 0.21 27.06 1.26
N VAL A 790 0.32 27.58 2.46
CA VAL A 790 0.92 28.87 2.77
C VAL A 790 2.17 28.70 3.62
N SER A 791 2.97 29.76 3.73
CA SER A 791 4.13 29.73 4.62
C SER A 791 3.71 29.60 6.08
N ALA A 792 4.41 28.74 6.81
CA ALA A 792 4.43 28.83 8.27
C ALA A 792 4.92 30.21 8.73
N PRO A 793 4.58 30.69 9.94
CA PRO A 793 5.11 31.95 10.48
C PRO A 793 6.64 31.95 10.49
N LEU A 794 7.26 32.97 9.92
CA LEU A 794 8.72 33.12 9.90
C LEU A 794 9.17 33.98 11.06
N GLU A 795 10.24 33.62 11.75
CA GLU A 795 10.83 34.43 12.81
C GLU A 795 11.31 35.79 12.24
N GLY A 796 10.92 36.86 12.87
CA GLY A 796 11.33 38.25 12.49
C GLY A 796 10.45 38.97 11.47
N GLY A 797 9.36 38.35 11.02
CA GLY A 797 8.36 38.98 10.16
C GLY A 797 7.35 39.77 11.00
N GLY A 798 7.65 41.00 11.39
CA GLY A 798 6.62 41.94 11.88
C GLY A 798 5.49 42.06 10.84
N ARG A 799 4.21 42.03 11.29
CA ARG A 799 2.98 42.20 10.52
C ARG A 799 2.99 43.44 9.67
#